data_13d8bcfb78737370093023df853af201
#
_entry.id   13d8bcfb78737370093023df853af201
#
_cell.length_a   1.000
_cell.length_b   1.000
_cell.length_c   1.000
_cell.angle_alpha   90.00
_cell.angle_beta   90.00
_cell.angle_gamma   90.00
#
_symmetry.space_group_name_H-M   'P 1'
#
loop_
_entity.id
_entity.type
_entity.pdbx_description
1 polymer ?
#
loop_
_entity_poly.entity_id
_entity_poly.type
_entity_poly.pdbx_seq_one_letter_code
_entity_poly.pdbx_strand_id
1 'polypeptide(L)'
;MQSLPSSTPGLYSHSTDTVTHQGRLANRNPGAGLLLVCTMLCMLFCQLLTAQRVTINGTLTTESGTPIARASIQVKETKAGTTSDETGRFTISGNKGQTLVISAIGYTTQEAVIGTATSISIRLLTSTSRLDEVVVVGYGTQKKGSLTSAVSSISAADIVTTKNENILNTLTGKIPGLRIVQNTSEPGAFNNSFDIRGMGTALIVVDGIPRPDIARIDPNDVESLSVLKDASAAVYGARAANGVILVTTKKGKRGSVELNYTGTYGVQIPTGFPKSSNAVEYMTLVNEASMHNPNGGTRVYTDAQIEEYRNGTKKSTDWQKATIHRSAPQTQHNLSATGGSDNVTYFFSLGYTGQDGILKSNDLFYKKYNLRSNLSAKISKNLSFDLNLSGIMERKDQPMQAAYWVFRSMWYQPPVNSVYANDNPQYLNSLPNPLHPVAQSTSSIAGNQVFKNNWFQSAASLNYTVPFVRGLSAKALFSYDYTLNNNKIYNQTYNTYTYNPATNVYAVTGTQQSPSTVRREFYEYPTTLGQFSLSYNRTFLNTHHVSALALYEQSHRVGDNFYAQRELAIPVDQLFAGNSLNQQGNMSNNILNTFDYQNAAYVGYLTYDYKGKYFGKFAFRYDGSSKFSPAKQYGFFPDYELGWRISEENFFRSVDAFSFINNLKVRGSYGKTGDDGALRYQFLTGYTYPASGSATGQPAGAVFDNNFVNAVQSTGIANPGVFWYTAKTLDIGLDIDAWKGKLGISIDYFKRDRTG
;
A
#
# COMPACT_ATOMS: atom_id res chain seq x y z
N MET A 1 50.47 16.15 33.38
CA MET A 1 50.61 17.62 33.54
C MET A 1 49.19 18.19 33.60
N GLN A 2 48.84 18.65 34.79
CA GLN A 2 47.95 19.79 35.11
C GLN A 2 46.55 19.78 34.55
N SER A 3 45.45 19.97 35.24
CA SER A 3 45.08 20.08 36.66
C SER A 3 43.59 20.30 36.73
N LEU A 4 42.95 19.66 37.68
CA LEU A 4 41.53 19.92 38.12
C LEU A 4 41.42 21.30 38.77
N PRO A 5 40.19 21.86 38.99
CA PRO A 5 39.51 21.55 40.25
C PRO A 5 37.98 21.42 40.13
N SER A 6 37.35 20.50 40.73
CA SER A 6 36.59 20.29 42.00
C SER A 6 35.79 21.48 42.54
N SER A 7 34.49 21.31 42.73
CA SER A 7 33.76 21.73 43.93
C SER A 7 32.37 21.08 44.02
N THR A 8 32.16 20.24 45.01
CA THR A 8 30.98 19.95 45.79
C THR A 8 31.04 20.76 47.08
N PRO A 9 30.09 20.80 48.02
CA PRO A 9 28.73 20.26 48.15
C PRO A 9 27.75 21.24 48.88
N GLY A 10 26.51 20.80 49.10
CA GLY A 10 25.59 21.49 50.02
C GLY A 10 24.40 20.60 50.41
N LEU A 11 24.61 19.86 51.49
CA LEU A 11 23.58 19.22 52.30
C LEU A 11 22.73 20.26 53.03
N TYR A 12 21.41 20.07 53.16
CA TYR A 12 20.64 20.39 54.35
C TYR A 12 19.51 19.39 54.58
N SER A 13 19.46 18.91 55.79
CA SER A 13 18.59 17.91 56.40
C SER A 13 17.49 18.56 57.24
N HIS A 14 16.49 17.71 57.59
CA HIS A 14 15.48 17.77 58.69
C HIS A 14 14.27 18.65 58.41
N SER A 15 13.06 18.23 58.79
CA SER A 15 12.59 17.50 59.97
C SER A 15 11.18 16.93 59.77
N THR A 16 10.95 15.86 60.45
CA THR A 16 9.66 15.21 60.79
C THR A 16 8.68 16.14 61.46
N ASP A 17 7.38 16.07 61.12
CA ASP A 17 6.32 16.09 62.12
C ASP A 17 5.03 15.44 61.59
N THR A 18 4.60 14.48 62.35
CA THR A 18 3.33 13.76 62.29
C THR A 18 2.20 14.60 62.86
N VAL A 19 1.11 14.83 62.12
CA VAL A 19 -0.19 15.09 62.71
C VAL A 19 -1.28 14.41 61.87
N THR A 20 -1.94 13.48 62.50
CA THR A 20 -3.20 12.85 62.13
C THR A 20 -4.36 13.86 62.16
N HIS A 21 -5.10 14.01 61.06
CA HIS A 21 -6.51 14.40 61.14
C HIS A 21 -7.32 13.78 60.00
N GLN A 22 -8.31 13.00 60.41
CA GLN A 22 -9.39 12.52 59.54
C GLN A 22 -10.21 13.70 59.02
N GLY A 23 -10.35 13.78 57.71
CA GLY A 23 -11.27 14.68 57.06
C GLY A 23 -11.78 14.05 55.76
N ARG A 24 -12.99 13.51 55.80
CA ARG A 24 -13.73 13.14 54.59
C ARG A 24 -13.85 14.34 53.68
N LEU A 25 -13.25 14.29 52.48
CA LEU A 25 -13.59 15.20 51.41
C LEU A 25 -14.05 14.39 50.18
N ALA A 26 -15.24 14.74 49.78
CA ALA A 26 -15.93 14.20 48.60
C ALA A 26 -15.09 14.35 47.34
N ASN A 27 -14.96 13.26 46.62
CA ASN A 27 -14.35 13.17 45.32
C ASN A 27 -15.20 13.93 44.30
N ARG A 28 -14.85 15.17 44.01
CA ARG A 28 -15.41 15.94 42.87
C ARG A 28 -14.53 15.69 41.67
N ASN A 29 -15.00 14.85 40.75
CA ASN A 29 -14.43 14.66 39.41
C ASN A 29 -14.49 15.98 38.64
N PRO A 30 -13.37 16.60 38.27
CA PRO A 30 -13.38 17.84 37.45
C PRO A 30 -13.81 17.61 36.00
N GLY A 31 -13.99 16.36 35.56
CA GLY A 31 -14.45 16.03 34.20
C GLY A 31 -15.95 16.20 33.94
N ALA A 32 -16.78 16.15 34.99
CA ALA A 32 -18.23 16.24 34.80
C ALA A 32 -18.70 17.67 34.48
N GLY A 33 -18.02 18.68 35.00
CA GLY A 33 -18.35 20.09 34.75
C GLY A 33 -17.99 20.52 33.32
N LEU A 34 -16.89 20.04 32.81
CA LEU A 34 -16.44 20.37 31.44
C LEU A 34 -17.33 19.67 30.39
N LEU A 35 -17.78 18.44 30.66
CA LEU A 35 -18.68 17.72 29.78
C LEU A 35 -20.08 18.40 29.73
N LEU A 36 -20.58 18.91 30.86
CA LEU A 36 -21.87 19.62 30.92
C LEU A 36 -21.81 20.98 30.22
N VAL A 37 -20.69 21.69 30.31
CA VAL A 37 -20.49 22.96 29.61
C VAL A 37 -20.32 22.73 28.12
N CYS A 38 -19.58 21.70 27.69
CA CYS A 38 -19.47 21.35 26.27
C CYS A 38 -20.81 20.85 25.69
N THR A 39 -21.60 20.06 26.42
CA THR A 39 -22.93 19.63 25.94
C THR A 39 -23.92 20.80 25.92
N MET A 40 -23.87 21.73 26.87
CA MET A 40 -24.71 22.92 26.86
C MET A 40 -24.30 23.91 25.75
N LEU A 41 -23.00 24.08 25.48
CA LEU A 41 -22.52 24.85 24.31
C LEU A 41 -22.90 24.19 22.98
N CYS A 42 -22.80 22.85 22.87
CA CYS A 42 -23.30 22.12 21.69
C CYS A 42 -24.81 22.26 21.50
N MET A 43 -25.61 22.19 22.58
CA MET A 43 -27.06 22.41 22.48
C MET A 43 -27.42 23.86 22.13
N LEU A 44 -26.68 24.86 22.62
CA LEU A 44 -26.87 26.26 22.21
C LEU A 44 -26.46 26.49 20.76
N PHE A 45 -25.40 25.85 20.28
CA PHE A 45 -24.98 25.92 18.86
C PHE A 45 -25.97 25.20 17.94
N CYS A 46 -26.59 24.11 18.37
CA CYS A 46 -27.65 23.44 17.61
C CYS A 46 -28.95 24.25 17.47
N GLN A 47 -29.24 25.17 18.37
CA GLN A 47 -30.44 26.01 18.28
C GLN A 47 -30.29 27.24 17.37
N LEU A 48 -29.05 27.57 16.93
CA LEU A 48 -28.78 28.69 16.00
C LEU A 48 -28.81 28.27 14.53
N LEU A 49 -29.01 27.01 14.22
CA LEU A 49 -29.12 26.49 12.85
C LEU A 49 -30.58 26.16 12.51
N THR A 50 -31.46 27.13 12.57
CA THR A 50 -32.72 27.04 11.81
C THR A 50 -32.39 27.20 10.33
N ALA A 51 -32.12 26.06 9.69
CA ALA A 51 -31.94 26.01 8.25
C ALA A 51 -33.22 26.50 7.55
N GLN A 52 -33.21 27.71 7.02
CA GLN A 52 -34.33 28.23 6.22
C GLN A 52 -34.51 27.34 4.99
N ARG A 53 -35.63 26.63 4.96
CA ARG A 53 -36.04 25.81 3.83
C ARG A 53 -36.47 26.72 2.69
N VAL A 54 -35.73 26.67 1.58
CA VAL A 54 -36.00 27.52 0.39
C VAL A 54 -36.52 26.58 -0.71
N THR A 55 -37.61 26.98 -1.35
CA THR A 55 -38.07 26.30 -2.58
C THR A 55 -37.46 27.01 -3.77
N ILE A 56 -36.75 26.26 -4.60
CA ILE A 56 -36.01 26.76 -5.75
C ILE A 56 -36.74 26.31 -7.01
N ASN A 57 -37.04 27.23 -7.87
CA ASN A 57 -37.51 27.00 -9.23
C ASN A 57 -36.32 27.16 -10.17
N GLY A 58 -35.94 26.10 -10.88
CA GLY A 58 -34.77 26.11 -11.77
C GLY A 58 -35.14 25.83 -13.21
N THR A 59 -34.22 26.26 -14.10
CA THR A 59 -34.25 25.91 -15.52
C THR A 59 -32.93 25.31 -15.94
N LEU A 60 -32.99 24.20 -16.67
CA LEU A 60 -31.84 23.49 -17.22
C LEU A 60 -31.80 23.65 -18.72
N THR A 61 -30.67 24.13 -19.22
CA THR A 61 -30.44 24.32 -20.66
C THR A 61 -29.10 23.77 -21.10
N THR A 62 -28.97 23.45 -22.38
CA THR A 62 -27.67 23.18 -23.02
C THR A 62 -26.86 24.45 -23.16
N GLU A 63 -25.61 24.32 -23.62
CA GLU A 63 -24.77 25.49 -24.00
C GLU A 63 -25.44 26.36 -25.09
N SER A 64 -26.20 25.74 -26.00
CA SER A 64 -26.96 26.41 -27.07
C SER A 64 -28.31 26.96 -26.62
N GLY A 65 -28.66 26.82 -25.31
CA GLY A 65 -29.93 27.33 -24.78
C GLY A 65 -31.13 26.38 -24.94
N THR A 66 -30.96 25.18 -25.48
CA THR A 66 -32.04 24.20 -25.64
C THR A 66 -32.41 23.61 -24.26
N PRO A 67 -33.72 23.49 -23.90
CA PRO A 67 -34.16 22.89 -22.63
C PRO A 67 -33.71 21.42 -22.50
N ILE A 68 -33.34 21.02 -21.29
CA ILE A 68 -32.98 19.62 -20.98
C ILE A 68 -34.09 19.01 -20.13
N ALA A 69 -34.84 18.08 -20.73
CA ALA A 69 -35.88 17.32 -20.06
C ALA A 69 -35.33 16.09 -19.31
N ARG A 70 -36.04 15.67 -18.25
CA ARG A 70 -35.78 14.45 -17.48
C ARG A 70 -34.35 14.38 -16.87
N ALA A 71 -33.72 15.53 -16.61
CA ALA A 71 -32.52 15.61 -15.83
C ALA A 71 -32.86 15.31 -14.36
N SER A 72 -32.01 14.59 -13.66
CA SER A 72 -32.12 14.33 -12.22
C SER A 72 -31.48 15.49 -11.44
N ILE A 73 -32.24 16.08 -10.52
CA ILE A 73 -31.79 17.13 -9.61
C ILE A 73 -31.95 16.60 -8.19
N GLN A 74 -30.84 16.49 -7.43
CA GLN A 74 -30.83 15.90 -6.10
C GLN A 74 -30.07 16.79 -5.12
N VAL A 75 -30.59 16.95 -3.91
CA VAL A 75 -29.86 17.58 -2.81
C VAL A 75 -28.85 16.59 -2.26
N LYS A 76 -27.57 16.90 -2.39
CA LYS A 76 -26.42 16.02 -2.08
C LYS A 76 -26.51 15.44 -0.66
N GLU A 77 -26.89 16.28 0.30
CA GLU A 77 -26.89 15.97 1.72
C GLU A 77 -28.10 15.15 2.18
N THR A 78 -29.27 15.31 1.51
CA THR A 78 -30.53 14.69 1.95
C THR A 78 -31.06 13.62 1.00
N LYS A 79 -30.51 13.48 -0.20
CA LYS A 79 -31.00 12.67 -1.31
C LYS A 79 -32.43 12.99 -1.77
N ALA A 80 -33.02 14.08 -1.28
CA ALA A 80 -34.25 14.59 -1.82
C ALA A 80 -34.04 15.00 -3.28
N GLY A 81 -34.89 14.55 -4.20
CA GLY A 81 -34.66 14.77 -5.63
C GLY A 81 -35.96 15.08 -6.38
N THR A 82 -35.77 15.66 -7.56
CA THR A 82 -36.83 15.94 -8.56
C THR A 82 -36.26 15.73 -9.96
N THR A 83 -37.07 15.79 -10.98
CA THR A 83 -36.65 15.76 -12.39
C THR A 83 -37.15 16.99 -13.12
N SER A 84 -36.36 17.45 -14.14
CA SER A 84 -36.83 18.51 -15.01
C SER A 84 -37.93 18.04 -15.95
N ASP A 85 -38.89 18.94 -16.23
CA ASP A 85 -39.94 18.75 -17.21
C ASP A 85 -39.48 18.88 -18.67
N GLU A 86 -40.39 18.79 -19.62
CA GLU A 86 -40.06 18.87 -21.05
C GLU A 86 -39.54 20.29 -21.48
N THR A 87 -39.81 21.32 -20.68
CA THR A 87 -39.32 22.67 -20.86
C THR A 87 -38.03 22.98 -20.09
N GLY A 88 -37.44 21.93 -19.48
CA GLY A 88 -36.21 22.04 -18.69
C GLY A 88 -36.44 22.65 -17.29
N ARG A 89 -37.68 22.85 -16.84
CA ARG A 89 -38.00 23.46 -15.54
C ARG A 89 -38.02 22.37 -14.44
N PHE A 90 -37.60 22.76 -13.25
CA PHE A 90 -37.72 21.91 -12.05
C PHE A 90 -38.01 22.74 -10.82
N THR A 91 -38.60 22.11 -9.81
CA THR A 91 -38.82 22.69 -8.49
C THR A 91 -38.28 21.74 -7.44
N ILE A 92 -37.43 22.23 -6.53
CA ILE A 92 -36.86 21.43 -5.44
C ILE A 92 -36.77 22.29 -4.16
N SER A 93 -36.99 21.66 -3.01
CA SER A 93 -36.87 22.30 -1.71
C SER A 93 -35.60 21.82 -1.01
N GLY A 94 -34.78 22.77 -0.52
CA GLY A 94 -33.56 22.49 0.22
C GLY A 94 -33.26 23.62 1.20
N ASN A 95 -32.24 23.43 2.01
CA ASN A 95 -31.77 24.44 2.95
C ASN A 95 -30.66 25.29 2.31
N LYS A 96 -30.61 26.57 2.65
CA LYS A 96 -29.51 27.45 2.23
C LYS A 96 -28.15 26.84 2.61
N GLY A 97 -27.22 26.83 1.67
CA GLY A 97 -25.88 26.25 1.81
C GLY A 97 -25.78 24.78 1.37
N GLN A 98 -26.89 24.08 1.12
CA GLN A 98 -26.84 22.72 0.57
C GLN A 98 -26.49 22.75 -0.92
N THR A 99 -26.00 21.64 -1.43
CA THR A 99 -25.55 21.51 -2.81
C THR A 99 -26.55 20.69 -3.62
N LEU A 100 -27.03 21.25 -4.71
CA LEU A 100 -27.79 20.52 -5.73
C LEU A 100 -26.79 19.80 -6.64
N VAL A 101 -27.01 18.50 -6.85
CA VAL A 101 -26.31 17.69 -7.87
C VAL A 101 -27.27 17.48 -9.03
N ILE A 102 -26.90 18.01 -10.18
CA ILE A 102 -27.70 17.97 -11.39
C ILE A 102 -27.03 17.05 -12.40
N SER A 103 -27.72 16.01 -12.83
CA SER A 103 -27.22 15.06 -13.81
C SER A 103 -28.25 14.77 -14.89
N ALA A 104 -27.77 14.67 -16.12
CA ALA A 104 -28.58 14.26 -17.26
C ALA A 104 -27.77 13.35 -18.19
N ILE A 105 -28.43 12.43 -18.87
CA ILE A 105 -27.75 11.51 -19.81
C ILE A 105 -27.14 12.33 -20.95
N GLY A 106 -25.85 12.21 -21.17
CA GLY A 106 -25.10 12.94 -22.20
C GLY A 106 -24.54 14.28 -21.75
N TYR A 107 -24.67 14.63 -20.47
CA TYR A 107 -24.16 15.89 -19.92
C TYR A 107 -23.22 15.62 -18.71
N THR A 108 -22.29 16.52 -18.47
CA THR A 108 -21.46 16.53 -17.27
C THR A 108 -22.33 16.85 -16.05
N THR A 109 -22.23 16.07 -15.01
CA THR A 109 -22.87 16.36 -13.73
C THR A 109 -22.35 17.69 -13.19
N GLN A 110 -23.26 18.59 -12.81
CA GLN A 110 -22.94 19.89 -12.29
C GLN A 110 -23.46 20.05 -10.86
N GLU A 111 -22.69 20.73 -10.02
CA GLU A 111 -23.08 21.06 -8.65
C GLU A 111 -23.41 22.55 -8.55
N ALA A 112 -24.49 22.89 -7.84
CA ALA A 112 -24.91 24.25 -7.60
C ALA A 112 -25.32 24.42 -6.13
N VAL A 113 -24.77 25.44 -5.47
CA VAL A 113 -25.08 25.72 -4.06
C VAL A 113 -26.41 26.48 -3.95
N ILE A 114 -27.28 26.06 -3.05
CA ILE A 114 -28.55 26.73 -2.72
C ILE A 114 -28.22 28.04 -2.01
N GLY A 115 -28.44 29.15 -2.71
CA GLY A 115 -28.29 30.50 -2.19
C GLY A 115 -29.58 31.06 -1.55
N THR A 116 -29.72 32.36 -1.58
CA THR A 116 -30.95 33.09 -1.16
C THR A 116 -31.92 33.31 -2.32
N ALA A 117 -31.48 33.10 -3.55
CA ALA A 117 -32.32 33.22 -4.74
C ALA A 117 -33.31 32.08 -4.86
N THR A 118 -34.59 32.39 -5.12
CA THR A 118 -35.65 31.40 -5.32
C THR A 118 -35.68 30.89 -6.77
N SER A 119 -34.84 31.40 -7.67
CA SER A 119 -34.72 30.91 -9.04
C SER A 119 -33.25 30.71 -9.40
N ILE A 120 -32.96 29.61 -10.15
CA ILE A 120 -31.63 29.25 -10.64
C ILE A 120 -31.70 28.82 -12.10
N SER A 121 -30.77 29.32 -12.93
CA SER A 121 -30.60 28.84 -14.30
C SER A 121 -29.27 28.13 -14.41
N ILE A 122 -29.30 26.88 -14.85
CA ILE A 122 -28.12 26.02 -14.93
C ILE A 122 -27.95 25.57 -16.39
N ARG A 123 -26.74 25.76 -16.92
CA ARG A 123 -26.37 25.27 -18.23
C ARG A 123 -25.53 24.02 -18.06
N LEU A 124 -26.03 22.88 -18.53
CA LEU A 124 -25.23 21.65 -18.51
C LEU A 124 -24.35 21.60 -19.76
N LEU A 125 -23.08 21.36 -19.52
CA LEU A 125 -22.11 21.08 -20.56
C LEU A 125 -22.36 19.68 -21.11
N THR A 126 -22.35 19.49 -22.40
CA THR A 126 -22.35 18.14 -23.00
C THR A 126 -21.17 17.35 -22.41
N SER A 127 -21.44 16.14 -21.97
CA SER A 127 -20.39 15.24 -21.53
C SER A 127 -19.38 15.10 -22.66
N THR A 128 -18.19 15.70 -22.47
CA THR A 128 -17.07 15.45 -23.37
C THR A 128 -16.85 13.97 -23.43
N SER A 129 -16.75 13.42 -24.64
CA SER A 129 -16.59 11.99 -24.84
C SER A 129 -15.40 11.50 -24.00
N ARG A 130 -15.41 10.24 -23.54
CA ARG A 130 -14.26 9.59 -22.88
C ARG A 130 -12.93 9.77 -23.62
N LEU A 131 -12.96 10.21 -24.87
CA LEU A 131 -11.81 10.50 -25.71
C LEU A 131 -11.03 11.75 -25.31
N ASP A 132 -11.66 12.71 -24.63
CA ASP A 132 -10.99 13.92 -24.11
C ASP A 132 -10.41 13.74 -22.71
N GLU A 133 -10.65 12.59 -22.06
CA GLU A 133 -10.02 12.22 -20.82
C GLU A 133 -8.49 12.25 -20.98
N VAL A 134 -7.82 13.00 -20.10
CA VAL A 134 -6.36 13.13 -20.11
C VAL A 134 -5.78 12.07 -19.18
N VAL A 135 -4.90 11.24 -19.67
CA VAL A 135 -4.19 10.23 -18.90
C VAL A 135 -2.71 10.55 -18.81
N VAL A 136 -2.11 10.22 -17.69
CA VAL A 136 -0.65 10.32 -17.51
C VAL A 136 0.00 9.13 -18.22
N VAL A 137 0.89 9.41 -19.17
CA VAL A 137 1.64 8.39 -19.92
C VAL A 137 3.07 8.88 -20.14
N GLY A 138 4.04 8.07 -19.79
CA GLY A 138 5.42 8.48 -19.82
C GLY A 138 5.68 9.60 -18.83
N TYR A 139 6.48 10.56 -19.22
CA TYR A 139 6.77 11.77 -18.43
C TYR A 139 5.86 12.96 -18.79
N GLY A 140 4.67 12.68 -19.35
CA GLY A 140 3.72 13.70 -19.79
C GLY A 140 2.27 13.25 -19.67
N THR A 141 1.37 14.08 -20.19
CA THR A 141 -0.06 13.80 -20.26
C THR A 141 -0.51 13.74 -21.71
N GLN A 142 -1.39 12.79 -22.04
CA GLN A 142 -1.97 12.65 -23.37
C GLN A 142 -3.48 12.46 -23.29
N LYS A 143 -4.21 12.93 -24.31
CA LYS A 143 -5.64 12.61 -24.44
C LYS A 143 -5.80 11.13 -24.72
N LYS A 144 -6.74 10.46 -24.05
CA LYS A 144 -7.03 9.04 -24.24
C LYS A 144 -7.32 8.69 -25.71
N GLY A 145 -7.98 9.59 -26.42
CA GLY A 145 -8.25 9.45 -27.84
C GLY A 145 -6.99 9.36 -28.72
N SER A 146 -5.88 9.99 -28.34
CA SER A 146 -4.62 9.98 -29.10
C SER A 146 -3.64 8.88 -28.67
N LEU A 147 -3.96 8.08 -27.66
CA LEU A 147 -3.09 6.99 -27.23
C LEU A 147 -2.99 5.90 -28.30
N THR A 148 -1.78 5.45 -28.56
CA THR A 148 -1.44 4.35 -29.48
C THR A 148 -1.11 3.06 -28.74
N SER A 149 -1.14 3.10 -27.40
CA SER A 149 -0.75 2.03 -26.49
C SER A 149 -1.94 1.51 -25.66
N ALA A 150 -1.79 0.30 -25.10
CA ALA A 150 -2.78 -0.34 -24.22
C ALA A 150 -2.70 0.24 -22.79
N VAL A 151 -3.50 1.28 -22.51
CA VAL A 151 -3.56 1.93 -21.22
C VAL A 151 -4.94 1.77 -20.59
N SER A 152 -4.98 1.40 -19.31
CA SER A 152 -6.21 1.44 -18.51
C SER A 152 -6.05 2.43 -17.38
N SER A 153 -7.05 3.29 -17.16
CA SER A 153 -7.06 4.28 -16.08
C SER A 153 -8.26 4.08 -15.17
N ILE A 154 -8.10 4.44 -13.91
CA ILE A 154 -9.14 4.46 -12.88
C ILE A 154 -9.06 5.77 -12.11
N SER A 155 -10.22 6.34 -11.82
CA SER A 155 -10.33 7.63 -11.12
C SER A 155 -10.27 7.48 -9.60
N ALA A 156 -10.03 8.58 -8.89
CA ALA A 156 -10.12 8.66 -7.43
C ALA A 156 -11.46 8.14 -6.88
N ALA A 157 -12.56 8.51 -7.53
CA ALA A 157 -13.90 8.09 -7.10
C ALA A 157 -14.07 6.56 -7.12
N ASP A 158 -13.54 5.90 -8.15
CA ASP A 158 -13.63 4.45 -8.30
C ASP A 158 -12.68 3.72 -7.32
N ILE A 159 -11.51 4.30 -7.02
CA ILE A 159 -10.54 3.72 -6.06
C ILE A 159 -11.15 3.64 -4.67
N VAL A 160 -11.79 4.70 -4.18
CA VAL A 160 -12.31 4.79 -2.80
C VAL A 160 -13.64 4.08 -2.56
N THR A 161 -14.26 3.45 -3.58
CA THR A 161 -15.51 2.68 -3.41
C THR A 161 -15.33 1.47 -2.50
N THR A 162 -14.17 0.84 -2.53
CA THR A 162 -13.81 -0.28 -1.65
C THR A 162 -12.94 0.26 -0.51
N LYS A 163 -13.34 0.04 0.74
CA LYS A 163 -12.58 0.49 1.91
C LYS A 163 -11.62 -0.60 2.36
N ASN A 164 -10.34 -0.35 2.21
CA ASN A 164 -9.27 -1.26 2.64
C ASN A 164 -8.04 -0.43 3.01
N GLU A 165 -7.22 -0.91 3.95
CA GLU A 165 -5.96 -0.27 4.38
C GLU A 165 -4.87 -0.33 3.30
N ASN A 166 -4.98 -1.30 2.40
CA ASN A 166 -4.05 -1.53 1.30
C ASN A 166 -4.72 -1.13 -0.03
N ILE A 167 -4.19 -0.10 -0.68
CA ILE A 167 -4.72 0.40 -1.95
C ILE A 167 -4.76 -0.70 -3.04
N LEU A 168 -3.84 -1.67 -3.03
CA LEU A 168 -3.87 -2.77 -4.01
C LEU A 168 -5.17 -3.57 -3.91
N ASN A 169 -5.66 -3.84 -2.69
CA ASN A 169 -6.93 -4.55 -2.52
C ASN A 169 -8.11 -3.77 -3.08
N THR A 170 -8.06 -2.42 -3.03
CA THR A 170 -9.13 -1.58 -3.58
C THR A 170 -9.21 -1.62 -5.11
N LEU A 171 -8.13 -2.06 -5.77
CA LEU A 171 -8.03 -2.16 -7.24
C LEU A 171 -8.45 -3.52 -7.78
N THR A 172 -8.67 -4.51 -6.91
CA THR A 172 -9.03 -5.88 -7.33
C THR A 172 -10.30 -5.89 -8.19
N GLY A 173 -10.22 -6.45 -9.39
CA GLY A 173 -11.33 -6.55 -10.33
C GLY A 173 -11.71 -5.25 -11.05
N LYS A 174 -11.04 -4.11 -10.77
CA LYS A 174 -11.40 -2.80 -11.35
C LYS A 174 -10.59 -2.45 -12.61
N ILE A 175 -9.44 -3.07 -12.82
CA ILE A 175 -8.54 -2.77 -13.93
C ILE A 175 -8.33 -4.03 -14.77
N PRO A 176 -8.80 -4.06 -16.02
CA PRO A 176 -8.61 -5.22 -16.90
C PRO A 176 -7.12 -5.53 -17.09
N GLY A 177 -6.75 -6.81 -16.89
CA GLY A 177 -5.38 -7.28 -17.05
C GLY A 177 -4.46 -7.05 -15.84
N LEU A 178 -4.93 -6.39 -14.78
CA LEU A 178 -4.24 -6.32 -13.48
C LEU A 178 -4.78 -7.42 -12.56
N ARG A 179 -3.94 -8.37 -12.21
CA ARG A 179 -4.24 -9.42 -11.23
C ARG A 179 -3.60 -9.04 -9.89
N ILE A 180 -4.37 -9.11 -8.83
CA ILE A 180 -3.92 -8.87 -7.47
C ILE A 180 -4.26 -10.10 -6.63
N VAL A 181 -3.28 -10.60 -5.89
CA VAL A 181 -3.43 -11.72 -4.98
C VAL A 181 -3.10 -11.24 -3.58
N GLN A 182 -4.07 -11.30 -2.70
CA GLN A 182 -3.88 -11.04 -1.29
C GLN A 182 -3.35 -12.31 -0.63
N ASN A 183 -2.07 -12.29 -0.23
CA ASN A 183 -1.43 -13.46 0.38
C ASN A 183 -1.83 -13.66 1.84
N THR A 184 -2.20 -12.59 2.53
CA THR A 184 -2.67 -12.61 3.92
C THR A 184 -3.57 -11.41 4.19
N SER A 185 -4.47 -11.56 5.17
CA SER A 185 -5.30 -10.47 5.72
C SER A 185 -4.84 -10.08 7.13
N GLU A 186 -3.64 -10.49 7.53
CA GLU A 186 -3.06 -10.13 8.83
C GLU A 186 -2.89 -8.61 8.92
N PRO A 187 -3.28 -7.95 10.02
CA PRO A 187 -3.10 -6.52 10.21
C PRO A 187 -1.69 -6.05 9.88
N GLY A 188 -1.59 -5.00 9.05
CA GLY A 188 -0.31 -4.41 8.64
C GLY A 188 0.57 -5.31 7.75
N ALA A 189 0.03 -6.36 7.16
CA ALA A 189 0.75 -7.18 6.19
C ALA A 189 0.50 -6.69 4.76
N PHE A 190 1.49 -6.04 4.16
CA PHE A 190 1.44 -5.48 2.81
C PHE A 190 2.23 -6.31 1.80
N ASN A 191 2.08 -7.64 1.86
CA ASN A 191 2.79 -8.59 1.01
C ASN A 191 1.94 -9.12 -0.17
N ASN A 192 0.99 -8.33 -0.63
CA ASN A 192 0.21 -8.67 -1.80
C ASN A 192 1.11 -8.80 -3.03
N SER A 193 0.88 -9.83 -3.82
CA SER A 193 1.46 -9.93 -5.14
C SER A 193 0.51 -9.36 -6.18
N PHE A 194 1.06 -8.72 -7.19
CA PHE A 194 0.31 -8.20 -8.32
C PHE A 194 1.11 -8.36 -9.60
N ASP A 195 0.41 -8.60 -10.68
CA ASP A 195 1.00 -8.73 -12.01
C ASP A 195 0.08 -8.14 -13.09
N ILE A 196 0.67 -7.74 -14.20
CA ILE A 196 -0.04 -7.27 -15.38
C ILE A 196 0.03 -8.38 -16.45
N ARG A 197 -1.13 -8.89 -16.88
CA ARG A 197 -1.25 -9.93 -17.91
C ARG A 197 -0.48 -11.24 -17.59
N GLY A 198 -0.24 -11.54 -16.30
CA GLY A 198 0.54 -12.72 -15.88
C GLY A 198 2.06 -12.59 -16.09
N MET A 199 2.58 -11.38 -16.37
CA MET A 199 3.98 -11.18 -16.78
C MET A 199 4.95 -10.94 -15.62
N GLY A 200 4.48 -10.96 -14.39
CA GLY A 200 5.26 -10.69 -13.19
C GLY A 200 5.04 -9.29 -12.63
N THR A 201 5.76 -8.95 -11.56
CA THR A 201 5.59 -7.69 -10.82
C THR A 201 5.90 -6.48 -11.69
N ALA A 202 4.93 -5.57 -11.81
CA ALA A 202 5.06 -4.33 -12.56
C ALA A 202 5.87 -3.27 -11.79
N LEU A 203 6.47 -2.34 -12.52
CA LEU A 203 7.08 -1.15 -11.93
C LEU A 203 6.00 -0.21 -11.41
N ILE A 204 6.23 0.36 -10.23
CA ILE A 204 5.37 1.39 -9.64
C ILE A 204 6.04 2.75 -9.80
N VAL A 205 5.29 3.73 -10.26
CA VAL A 205 5.73 5.12 -10.40
C VAL A 205 4.71 6.04 -9.74
N VAL A 206 5.12 6.79 -8.73
CA VAL A 206 4.27 7.75 -8.01
C VAL A 206 4.75 9.17 -8.31
N ASP A 207 3.90 9.98 -8.93
CA ASP A 207 4.21 11.37 -9.35
C ASP A 207 5.50 11.48 -10.20
N GLY A 208 5.75 10.46 -11.06
CA GLY A 208 6.92 10.41 -11.93
C GLY A 208 8.17 9.78 -11.29
N ILE A 209 8.10 9.33 -10.04
CA ILE A 209 9.23 8.74 -9.29
C ILE A 209 9.01 7.23 -9.13
N PRO A 210 9.95 6.38 -9.58
CA PRO A 210 9.90 4.94 -9.33
C PRO A 210 10.02 4.62 -7.83
N ARG A 211 9.01 3.93 -7.27
CA ARG A 211 8.96 3.53 -5.86
C ARG A 211 8.74 2.03 -5.71
N PRO A 212 9.20 1.42 -4.61
CA PRO A 212 9.10 -0.03 -4.43
C PRO A 212 7.67 -0.51 -4.17
N ASP A 213 6.81 0.35 -3.58
CA ASP A 213 5.49 -0.06 -3.09
C ASP A 213 4.50 1.11 -3.10
N ILE A 214 3.23 0.82 -3.37
CA ILE A 214 2.09 1.73 -3.22
C ILE A 214 1.09 1.29 -2.16
N ALA A 215 1.22 0.09 -1.61
CA ALA A 215 0.23 -0.51 -0.72
C ALA A 215 -0.10 0.38 0.50
N ARG A 216 0.84 1.23 0.88
CA ARG A 216 0.74 2.12 2.05
C ARG A 216 0.22 3.52 1.75
N ILE A 217 0.06 3.89 0.49
CA ILE A 217 -0.52 5.19 0.11
C ILE A 217 -1.99 5.21 0.55
N ASP A 218 -2.42 6.33 1.13
CA ASP A 218 -3.85 6.52 1.45
C ASP A 218 -4.65 6.62 0.14
N PRO A 219 -5.65 5.76 -0.09
CA PRO A 219 -6.50 5.84 -1.28
C PRO A 219 -7.14 7.21 -1.49
N ASN A 220 -7.41 7.95 -0.39
CA ASN A 220 -7.98 9.30 -0.46
C ASN A 220 -7.01 10.35 -0.99
N ASP A 221 -5.69 10.09 -1.00
CA ASP A 221 -4.68 10.99 -1.54
C ASP A 221 -4.45 10.80 -3.05
N VAL A 222 -5.02 9.77 -3.65
CA VAL A 222 -4.82 9.44 -5.06
C VAL A 222 -5.85 10.18 -5.91
N GLU A 223 -5.39 10.82 -6.99
CA GLU A 223 -6.24 11.46 -8.02
C GLU A 223 -6.61 10.47 -9.12
N SER A 224 -5.62 9.71 -9.59
CA SER A 224 -5.83 8.71 -10.63
C SER A 224 -4.74 7.64 -10.61
N LEU A 225 -5.05 6.48 -11.18
CA LEU A 225 -4.10 5.40 -11.39
C LEU A 225 -4.23 4.92 -12.84
N SER A 226 -3.09 4.79 -13.54
CA SER A 226 -3.01 4.30 -14.90
C SER A 226 -2.10 3.09 -14.98
N VAL A 227 -2.49 2.09 -15.77
CA VAL A 227 -1.72 0.86 -15.98
C VAL A 227 -1.31 0.77 -17.42
N LEU A 228 0.01 0.79 -17.67
CA LEU A 228 0.63 0.59 -18.97
C LEU A 228 0.95 -0.90 -19.15
N LYS A 229 0.41 -1.51 -20.20
CA LYS A 229 0.40 -2.98 -20.34
C LYS A 229 1.30 -3.51 -21.46
N ASP A 230 1.80 -2.63 -22.31
CA ASP A 230 2.52 -2.94 -23.54
C ASP A 230 3.90 -2.27 -23.61
N ALA A 231 4.43 -2.15 -24.82
CA ALA A 231 5.71 -1.52 -25.07
C ALA A 231 5.82 -0.06 -24.62
N SER A 232 4.70 0.66 -24.44
CA SER A 232 4.70 2.03 -23.89
C SER A 232 5.30 2.13 -22.48
N ALA A 233 5.32 1.02 -21.75
CA ALA A 233 6.01 0.92 -20.47
C ALA A 233 7.53 1.10 -20.60
N ALA A 234 8.12 0.85 -21.78
CA ALA A 234 9.57 0.93 -22.01
C ALA A 234 10.18 2.29 -21.63
N VAL A 235 9.42 3.38 -21.77
CA VAL A 235 9.85 4.74 -21.39
C VAL A 235 10.24 4.85 -19.91
N TYR A 236 9.71 3.97 -19.03
CA TYR A 236 10.00 3.95 -17.59
C TYR A 236 11.21 3.09 -17.19
N GLY A 237 11.86 2.43 -18.15
CA GLY A 237 13.14 1.77 -17.95
C GLY A 237 13.10 0.28 -17.69
N ALA A 238 14.25 -0.19 -17.27
CA ALA A 238 14.62 -1.58 -17.16
C ALA A 238 13.69 -2.44 -16.29
N ARG A 239 13.02 -1.85 -15.31
CA ARG A 239 12.07 -2.56 -14.43
C ARG A 239 10.63 -2.53 -14.95
N ALA A 240 10.39 -1.82 -16.04
CA ALA A 240 9.07 -1.71 -16.67
C ALA A 240 8.75 -2.85 -17.64
N ALA A 241 9.64 -3.84 -17.76
CA ALA A 241 9.44 -5.00 -18.62
C ALA A 241 8.10 -5.72 -18.36
N ASN A 242 7.60 -5.72 -17.14
CA ASN A 242 6.34 -6.36 -16.75
C ASN A 242 5.14 -5.39 -16.73
N GLY A 243 5.28 -4.20 -17.33
CA GLY A 243 4.30 -3.13 -17.29
C GLY A 243 4.56 -2.12 -16.15
N VAL A 244 3.76 -1.07 -16.12
CA VAL A 244 3.92 0.04 -15.16
C VAL A 244 2.57 0.42 -14.57
N ILE A 245 2.55 0.64 -13.25
CA ILE A 245 1.44 1.26 -12.54
C ILE A 245 1.84 2.69 -12.22
N LEU A 246 1.15 3.66 -12.83
CA LEU A 246 1.34 5.08 -12.58
C LEU A 246 0.32 5.56 -11.58
N VAL A 247 0.76 6.16 -10.49
CA VAL A 247 -0.09 6.77 -9.49
C VAL A 247 0.13 8.28 -9.53
N THR A 248 -0.95 9.02 -9.71
CA THR A 248 -0.96 10.47 -9.59
C THR A 248 -1.65 10.84 -8.30
N THR A 249 -0.98 11.63 -7.45
CA THR A 249 -1.57 12.11 -6.20
C THR A 249 -2.30 13.43 -6.39
N LYS A 250 -3.26 13.71 -5.51
CA LYS A 250 -4.04 14.95 -5.53
C LYS A 250 -3.16 16.17 -5.40
N LYS A 251 -3.46 17.20 -6.18
CA LYS A 251 -2.78 18.51 -6.16
C LYS A 251 -3.71 19.59 -5.67
N GLY A 252 -3.13 20.71 -5.27
CA GLY A 252 -3.88 21.91 -4.92
C GLY A 252 -4.68 22.46 -6.09
N LYS A 253 -5.86 23.01 -5.81
CA LYS A 253 -6.73 23.69 -6.76
C LYS A 253 -6.82 25.16 -6.42
N ARG A 254 -7.02 26.01 -7.43
CA ARG A 254 -7.30 27.42 -7.20
C ARG A 254 -8.68 27.59 -6.58
N GLY A 255 -8.83 28.56 -5.70
CA GLY A 255 -10.09 28.89 -5.05
C GLY A 255 -9.98 28.94 -3.54
N SER A 256 -11.12 29.09 -2.89
CA SER A 256 -11.22 29.04 -1.42
C SER A 256 -10.77 27.69 -0.87
N VAL A 257 -10.39 27.69 0.40
CA VAL A 257 -10.02 26.45 1.09
C VAL A 257 -11.21 25.52 1.16
N GLU A 258 -11.04 24.31 0.64
CA GLU A 258 -11.99 23.21 0.74
C GLU A 258 -11.43 22.18 1.72
N LEU A 259 -12.16 21.96 2.82
CA LEU A 259 -11.84 20.92 3.81
C LEU A 259 -12.68 19.69 3.56
N ASN A 260 -12.04 18.54 3.61
CA ASN A 260 -12.69 17.25 3.39
C ASN A 260 -12.30 16.27 4.49
N TYR A 261 -13.28 15.69 5.16
CA TYR A 261 -13.07 14.65 6.15
C TYR A 261 -13.79 13.38 5.74
N THR A 262 -13.08 12.27 5.77
CA THR A 262 -13.63 10.92 5.55
C THR A 262 -13.30 10.05 6.74
N GLY A 263 -14.33 9.55 7.44
CA GLY A 263 -14.20 8.59 8.53
C GLY A 263 -14.89 7.28 8.18
N THR A 264 -14.23 6.15 8.48
CA THR A 264 -14.76 4.81 8.26
C THR A 264 -14.51 3.95 9.49
N TYR A 265 -15.55 3.28 9.98
CA TYR A 265 -15.46 2.20 10.93
C TYR A 265 -15.98 0.93 10.27
N GLY A 266 -15.24 -0.16 10.39
CA GLY A 266 -15.58 -1.46 9.83
C GLY A 266 -15.27 -2.58 10.80
N VAL A 267 -15.90 -3.73 10.54
CA VAL A 267 -15.66 -4.97 11.26
C VAL A 267 -15.20 -6.01 10.26
N GLN A 268 -14.01 -6.56 10.48
CA GLN A 268 -13.46 -7.62 9.66
C GLN A 268 -13.94 -8.96 10.19
N ILE A 269 -14.46 -9.81 9.29
CA ILE A 269 -14.95 -11.14 9.62
C ILE A 269 -14.27 -12.13 8.67
N PRO A 270 -13.59 -13.17 9.19
CA PRO A 270 -13.06 -14.23 8.34
C PRO A 270 -14.15 -14.90 7.52
N THR A 271 -13.91 -15.12 6.24
CA THR A 271 -14.88 -15.73 5.32
C THR A 271 -15.12 -17.21 5.61
N GLY A 272 -14.19 -17.87 6.30
CA GLY A 272 -14.33 -19.24 6.76
C GLY A 272 -13.05 -19.76 7.39
N PHE A 273 -13.20 -20.74 8.24
CA PHE A 273 -12.13 -21.57 8.78
C PHE A 273 -12.42 -23.04 8.47
N PRO A 274 -11.40 -23.86 8.25
CA PRO A 274 -11.60 -25.30 8.20
C PRO A 274 -12.26 -25.79 9.49
N LYS A 275 -13.29 -26.61 9.35
CA LYS A 275 -13.95 -27.21 10.50
C LYS A 275 -13.00 -28.22 11.15
N SER A 276 -12.68 -28.03 12.42
CA SER A 276 -11.94 -29.01 13.23
C SER A 276 -12.90 -30.08 13.77
N SER A 277 -12.43 -31.31 13.89
CA SER A 277 -13.14 -32.39 14.55
C SER A 277 -13.29 -32.09 16.04
N ASN A 278 -14.39 -32.51 16.63
CA ASN A 278 -14.53 -32.59 18.08
C ASN A 278 -13.81 -33.82 18.64
N ALA A 279 -13.72 -33.96 19.99
CA ALA A 279 -13.00 -35.04 20.61
C ALA A 279 -13.53 -36.45 20.21
N VAL A 280 -14.85 -36.63 20.12
CA VAL A 280 -15.48 -37.89 19.74
C VAL A 280 -15.11 -38.25 18.30
N GLU A 281 -15.27 -37.32 17.37
CA GLU A 281 -14.89 -37.49 15.95
C GLU A 281 -13.40 -37.79 15.82
N TYR A 282 -12.54 -37.03 16.51
CA TYR A 282 -11.10 -37.21 16.52
C TYR A 282 -10.69 -38.63 16.99
N MET A 283 -11.18 -39.02 18.18
CA MET A 283 -10.85 -40.33 18.76
C MET A 283 -11.32 -41.48 17.89
N THR A 284 -12.49 -41.35 17.27
CA THR A 284 -13.04 -42.32 16.31
C THR A 284 -12.12 -42.47 15.09
N LEU A 285 -11.77 -41.33 14.48
CA LEU A 285 -10.88 -41.29 13.29
C LEU A 285 -9.47 -41.83 13.60
N VAL A 286 -8.93 -41.52 14.78
CA VAL A 286 -7.63 -42.05 15.21
C VAL A 286 -7.68 -43.57 15.38
N ASN A 287 -8.76 -44.09 15.96
CA ASN A 287 -8.96 -45.54 16.07
C ASN A 287 -9.07 -46.22 14.69
N GLU A 288 -9.84 -45.61 13.78
CA GLU A 288 -9.96 -46.14 12.41
C GLU A 288 -8.61 -46.12 11.69
N ALA A 289 -7.88 -44.99 11.77
CA ALA A 289 -6.54 -44.87 11.15
C ALA A 289 -5.55 -45.89 11.71
N SER A 290 -5.60 -46.15 13.03
CA SER A 290 -4.73 -47.16 13.67
C SER A 290 -5.09 -48.57 13.22
N MET A 291 -6.38 -48.89 13.22
CA MET A 291 -6.85 -50.27 12.84
C MET A 291 -6.63 -50.58 11.36
N HIS A 292 -6.67 -49.58 10.50
CA HIS A 292 -6.40 -49.73 9.05
C HIS A 292 -4.91 -49.56 8.68
N ASN A 293 -4.01 -49.44 9.66
CA ASN A 293 -2.57 -49.38 9.39
C ASN A 293 -2.10 -50.72 8.78
N PRO A 294 -1.46 -50.72 7.58
CA PRO A 294 -0.98 -51.94 6.93
C PRO A 294 -0.01 -52.80 7.78
N ASN A 295 0.67 -52.16 8.74
CA ASN A 295 1.61 -52.83 9.65
C ASN A 295 0.93 -53.38 10.92
N GLY A 296 -0.41 -53.40 10.96
CA GLY A 296 -1.20 -53.78 12.12
C GLY A 296 -1.28 -52.65 13.15
N GLY A 297 -2.45 -52.46 13.73
CA GLY A 297 -2.67 -51.48 14.78
C GLY A 297 -3.82 -51.88 15.68
N THR A 298 -3.82 -51.35 16.91
CA THR A 298 -4.87 -51.54 17.90
C THR A 298 -5.61 -50.23 18.12
N ARG A 299 -6.78 -50.32 18.74
CA ARG A 299 -7.52 -49.11 19.14
C ARG A 299 -6.69 -48.28 20.12
N VAL A 300 -6.54 -46.99 19.81
CA VAL A 300 -5.83 -46.03 20.65
C VAL A 300 -6.72 -45.57 21.82
N TYR A 301 -8.01 -45.42 21.55
CA TYR A 301 -9.01 -44.97 22.53
C TYR A 301 -10.08 -46.03 22.73
N THR A 302 -10.44 -46.31 23.99
CA THR A 302 -11.53 -47.21 24.35
C THR A 302 -12.90 -46.57 24.14
N ASP A 303 -13.95 -47.40 24.02
CA ASP A 303 -15.32 -46.89 23.91
C ASP A 303 -15.74 -46.10 25.18
N ALA A 304 -15.27 -46.50 26.36
CA ALA A 304 -15.51 -45.77 27.60
C ALA A 304 -14.89 -44.35 27.57
N GLN A 305 -13.65 -44.22 27.07
CA GLN A 305 -13.01 -42.92 26.92
C GLN A 305 -13.76 -42.02 25.93
N ILE A 306 -14.26 -42.58 24.83
CA ILE A 306 -15.07 -41.82 23.85
C ILE A 306 -16.39 -41.40 24.48
N GLU A 307 -17.02 -42.25 25.30
CA GLU A 307 -18.28 -41.98 25.97
C GLU A 307 -18.17 -40.81 27.00
N GLU A 308 -17.02 -40.70 27.67
CA GLU A 308 -16.76 -39.55 28.58
C GLU A 308 -16.88 -38.18 27.88
N TYR A 309 -16.52 -38.10 26.61
CA TYR A 309 -16.69 -36.89 25.80
C TYR A 309 -18.10 -36.76 25.21
N ARG A 310 -18.76 -37.87 24.91
CA ARG A 310 -20.12 -37.89 24.36
C ARG A 310 -21.15 -37.49 25.41
N ASN A 311 -21.00 -37.94 26.61
CA ASN A 311 -21.91 -37.64 27.73
C ASN A 311 -21.55 -36.31 28.47
N GLY A 312 -20.45 -35.64 28.07
CA GLY A 312 -20.03 -34.36 28.62
C GLY A 312 -19.24 -34.42 29.93
N THR A 313 -18.89 -35.61 30.42
CA THR A 313 -17.99 -35.79 31.58
C THR A 313 -16.62 -35.14 31.32
N LYS A 314 -16.12 -35.28 30.10
CA LYS A 314 -14.93 -34.55 29.60
C LYS A 314 -15.33 -33.57 28.51
N LYS A 315 -14.65 -32.42 28.45
CA LYS A 315 -14.92 -31.37 27.48
C LYS A 315 -13.98 -31.49 26.28
N SER A 316 -14.57 -31.44 25.10
CA SER A 316 -13.79 -31.26 23.87
C SER A 316 -13.27 -29.83 23.77
N THR A 317 -11.99 -29.66 23.52
CA THR A 317 -11.36 -28.36 23.33
C THR A 317 -11.57 -27.85 21.92
N ASP A 318 -12.25 -26.73 21.78
CA ASP A 318 -12.31 -25.95 20.55
C ASP A 318 -11.12 -24.97 20.55
N TRP A 319 -10.02 -25.36 19.92
CA TRP A 319 -8.78 -24.57 19.84
C TRP A 319 -8.98 -23.26 19.11
N GLN A 320 -9.85 -23.22 18.10
CA GLN A 320 -10.18 -21.99 17.38
C GLN A 320 -10.88 -21.02 18.32
N LYS A 321 -11.91 -21.47 19.03
CA LYS A 321 -12.63 -20.65 19.99
C LYS A 321 -11.76 -20.23 21.20
N ALA A 322 -10.74 -21.03 21.56
CA ALA A 322 -9.79 -20.68 22.61
C ALA A 322 -8.83 -19.57 22.20
N THR A 323 -8.48 -19.43 20.92
CA THR A 323 -7.37 -18.62 20.43
C THR A 323 -7.81 -17.35 19.70
N ILE A 324 -8.98 -17.36 19.02
CA ILE A 324 -9.40 -16.26 18.16
C ILE A 324 -10.82 -15.76 18.44
N HIS A 325 -11.05 -14.49 18.12
CA HIS A 325 -12.36 -13.87 18.01
C HIS A 325 -12.99 -14.12 16.64
N ARG A 326 -14.32 -13.97 16.56
CA ARG A 326 -15.03 -14.11 15.28
C ARG A 326 -14.89 -12.89 14.37
N SER A 327 -14.48 -11.76 14.92
CA SER A 327 -14.34 -10.50 14.19
C SER A 327 -13.34 -9.58 14.87
N ALA A 328 -12.82 -8.60 14.13
CA ALA A 328 -11.95 -7.55 14.65
C ALA A 328 -12.30 -6.19 14.03
N PRO A 329 -12.20 -5.08 14.80
CA PRO A 329 -12.51 -3.75 14.30
C PRO A 329 -11.39 -3.19 13.40
N GLN A 330 -11.81 -2.30 12.48
CA GLN A 330 -10.92 -1.49 11.64
C GLN A 330 -11.46 -0.08 11.56
N THR A 331 -10.57 0.92 11.66
CA THR A 331 -10.93 2.33 11.53
C THR A 331 -10.00 3.02 10.53
N GLN A 332 -10.56 3.97 9.76
CA GLN A 332 -9.78 4.82 8.86
C GLN A 332 -10.33 6.24 8.94
N HIS A 333 -9.44 7.21 9.06
CA HIS A 333 -9.76 8.63 9.09
C HIS A 333 -8.82 9.37 8.14
N ASN A 334 -9.36 10.24 7.30
CA ASN A 334 -8.59 11.13 6.44
C ASN A 334 -9.18 12.52 6.52
N LEU A 335 -8.33 13.50 6.82
CA LEU A 335 -8.63 14.93 6.78
C LEU A 335 -7.75 15.56 5.72
N SER A 336 -8.35 16.23 4.75
CA SER A 336 -7.60 16.92 3.71
C SER A 336 -8.07 18.34 3.50
N ALA A 337 -7.15 19.21 3.10
CA ALA A 337 -7.38 20.60 2.74
C ALA A 337 -6.79 20.87 1.35
N THR A 338 -7.56 21.45 0.46
CA THR A 338 -7.10 21.92 -0.84
C THR A 338 -7.49 23.37 -1.04
N GLY A 339 -6.66 24.15 -1.71
CA GLY A 339 -6.94 25.54 -1.98
C GLY A 339 -5.80 26.22 -2.70
N GLY A 340 -5.92 27.53 -2.88
CA GLY A 340 -4.86 28.35 -3.42
C GLY A 340 -5.30 29.56 -4.22
N SER A 341 -4.32 30.38 -4.56
CA SER A 341 -4.42 31.53 -5.43
C SER A 341 -3.99 31.18 -6.87
N ASP A 342 -3.94 32.20 -7.73
CA ASP A 342 -3.36 32.08 -9.08
C ASP A 342 -1.85 31.73 -9.07
N ASN A 343 -1.16 32.07 -8.00
CA ASN A 343 0.29 31.90 -7.90
C ASN A 343 0.70 30.70 -7.05
N VAL A 344 -0.09 30.30 -6.05
CA VAL A 344 0.23 29.20 -5.16
C VAL A 344 -1.00 28.33 -4.94
N THR A 345 -0.86 27.03 -5.19
CA THR A 345 -1.88 26.03 -4.86
C THR A 345 -1.30 24.97 -3.95
N TYR A 346 -2.11 24.44 -3.04
CA TYR A 346 -1.70 23.45 -2.08
C TYR A 346 -2.76 22.38 -1.86
N PHE A 347 -2.28 21.18 -1.62
CA PHE A 347 -3.03 20.06 -1.08
C PHE A 347 -2.31 19.57 0.16
N PHE A 348 -3.04 19.38 1.24
CA PHE A 348 -2.54 18.83 2.49
C PHE A 348 -3.48 17.73 2.96
N SER A 349 -2.94 16.61 3.47
CA SER A 349 -3.75 15.55 4.04
C SER A 349 -3.08 14.92 5.25
N LEU A 350 -3.92 14.51 6.21
CA LEU A 350 -3.59 13.72 7.39
C LEU A 350 -4.47 12.49 7.39
N GLY A 351 -3.86 11.32 7.50
CA GLY A 351 -4.56 10.05 7.56
C GLY A 351 -4.18 9.24 8.80
N TYR A 352 -5.15 8.51 9.32
CA TYR A 352 -4.99 7.49 10.35
C TYR A 352 -5.67 6.20 9.92
N THR A 353 -5.00 5.07 10.11
CA THR A 353 -5.57 3.74 9.94
C THR A 353 -5.24 2.91 11.19
N GLY A 354 -6.27 2.33 11.80
CA GLY A 354 -6.15 1.36 12.88
C GLY A 354 -6.82 0.05 12.47
N GLN A 355 -6.15 -1.07 12.69
CA GLN A 355 -6.66 -2.39 12.37
C GLN A 355 -6.25 -3.36 13.49
N ASP A 356 -7.22 -3.99 14.11
CA ASP A 356 -6.98 -5.03 15.12
C ASP A 356 -7.04 -6.41 14.47
N GLY A 357 -6.28 -7.34 15.02
CA GLY A 357 -6.32 -8.76 14.65
C GLY A 357 -7.37 -9.54 15.41
N ILE A 358 -7.67 -10.73 14.91
CA ILE A 358 -8.69 -11.62 15.51
C ILE A 358 -8.16 -12.47 16.67
N LEU A 359 -6.92 -12.27 17.13
CA LEU A 359 -6.39 -13.01 18.28
C LEU A 359 -7.09 -12.57 19.59
N LYS A 360 -7.47 -13.53 20.41
CA LYS A 360 -8.15 -13.27 21.71
C LYS A 360 -7.31 -12.47 22.70
N SER A 361 -5.99 -12.56 22.59
CA SER A 361 -5.06 -11.78 23.42
C SER A 361 -5.12 -10.28 23.10
N ASN A 362 -5.66 -9.88 21.94
CA ASN A 362 -5.61 -8.52 21.40
C ASN A 362 -4.18 -8.00 21.16
N ASP A 363 -3.19 -8.88 21.10
CA ASP A 363 -1.77 -8.54 20.91
C ASP A 363 -1.37 -8.30 19.46
N LEU A 364 -2.28 -8.55 18.53
CA LEU A 364 -2.06 -8.30 17.11
C LEU A 364 -2.84 -7.06 16.69
N PHE A 365 -2.13 -5.97 16.40
CA PHE A 365 -2.73 -4.74 15.88
C PHE A 365 -1.77 -3.96 15.01
N TYR A 366 -2.33 -3.12 14.16
CA TYR A 366 -1.61 -2.24 13.25
C TYR A 366 -2.15 -0.81 13.32
N LYS A 367 -1.24 0.16 13.36
CA LYS A 367 -1.56 1.60 13.32
C LYS A 367 -0.67 2.27 12.30
N LYS A 368 -1.29 3.11 11.45
CA LYS A 368 -0.60 3.90 10.44
C LYS A 368 -1.05 5.35 10.55
N TYR A 369 -0.09 6.26 10.50
CA TYR A 369 -0.29 7.69 10.33
C TYR A 369 0.37 8.09 9.02
N ASN A 370 -0.32 8.85 8.20
CA ASN A 370 0.22 9.39 6.97
C ASN A 370 -0.04 10.88 6.88
N LEU A 371 0.95 11.58 6.34
CA LEU A 371 0.92 13.00 6.04
C LEU A 371 1.31 13.17 4.58
N ARG A 372 0.59 14.03 3.87
CA ARG A 372 0.96 14.47 2.52
C ARG A 372 0.81 15.97 2.39
N SER A 373 1.78 16.59 1.69
CA SER A 373 1.73 18.01 1.33
C SER A 373 2.24 18.15 -0.09
N ASN A 374 1.39 18.63 -0.99
CA ASN A 374 1.73 18.94 -2.37
C ASN A 374 1.52 20.43 -2.58
N LEU A 375 2.60 21.16 -2.89
CA LEU A 375 2.64 22.60 -3.11
C LEU A 375 3.06 22.86 -4.55
N SER A 376 2.36 23.73 -5.26
CA SER A 376 2.76 24.26 -6.57
C SER A 376 2.77 25.78 -6.50
N ALA A 377 3.90 26.39 -6.87
CA ALA A 377 4.09 27.84 -6.84
C ALA A 377 4.58 28.34 -8.20
N LYS A 378 3.94 29.39 -8.72
CA LYS A 378 4.43 30.16 -9.87
C LYS A 378 5.37 31.25 -9.38
N ILE A 379 6.67 31.06 -9.59
CA ILE A 379 7.70 32.05 -9.21
C ILE A 379 7.68 33.23 -10.17
N SER A 380 7.46 32.94 -11.46
CA SER A 380 7.30 33.94 -12.51
C SER A 380 6.35 33.45 -13.60
N LYS A 381 6.14 34.26 -14.65
CA LYS A 381 5.31 33.85 -15.81
C LYS A 381 5.83 32.57 -16.48
N ASN A 382 7.13 32.32 -16.40
CA ASN A 382 7.78 31.22 -17.11
C ASN A 382 8.42 30.18 -16.17
N LEU A 383 8.42 30.40 -14.86
CA LEU A 383 9.05 29.52 -13.89
C LEU A 383 8.05 29.10 -12.82
N SER A 384 7.88 27.81 -12.63
CA SER A 384 7.12 27.22 -11.53
C SER A 384 7.96 26.24 -10.73
N PHE A 385 7.60 26.10 -9.46
CA PHE A 385 8.18 25.18 -8.49
C PHE A 385 7.10 24.26 -7.94
N ASP A 386 7.35 22.96 -7.92
CA ASP A 386 6.49 21.99 -7.26
C ASP A 386 7.28 21.28 -6.15
N LEU A 387 6.65 21.14 -4.98
CA LEU A 387 7.19 20.40 -3.84
C LEU A 387 6.14 19.38 -3.36
N ASN A 388 6.51 18.12 -3.38
CA ASN A 388 5.70 17.01 -2.88
C ASN A 388 6.41 16.38 -1.68
N LEU A 389 5.74 16.33 -0.54
CA LEU A 389 6.23 15.72 0.69
C LEU A 389 5.24 14.65 1.15
N SER A 390 5.74 13.52 1.60
CA SER A 390 4.94 12.47 2.22
C SER A 390 5.68 11.84 3.38
N GLY A 391 5.00 11.71 4.51
CA GLY A 391 5.46 10.99 5.69
C GLY A 391 4.51 9.86 6.04
N ILE A 392 5.04 8.68 6.34
CA ILE A 392 4.27 7.52 6.78
C ILE A 392 4.96 6.95 8.02
N MET A 393 4.21 6.80 9.11
CA MET A 393 4.67 6.17 10.33
C MET A 393 3.76 4.97 10.62
N GLU A 394 4.37 3.80 10.70
CA GLU A 394 3.67 2.55 10.94
C GLU A 394 4.16 1.88 12.20
N ARG A 395 3.22 1.28 12.93
CA ARG A 395 3.51 0.39 14.03
C ARG A 395 2.63 -0.84 13.90
N LYS A 396 3.27 -2.02 13.85
CA LYS A 396 2.62 -3.30 14.00
C LYS A 396 3.14 -3.97 15.27
N ASP A 397 2.23 -4.35 16.13
CA ASP A 397 2.50 -5.19 17.30
C ASP A 397 1.90 -6.56 17.03
N GLN A 398 2.65 -7.61 17.35
CA GLN A 398 2.18 -8.99 17.25
C GLN A 398 2.80 -9.86 18.34
N PRO A 399 2.18 -11.00 18.69
CA PRO A 399 2.83 -12.02 19.51
C PRO A 399 4.15 -12.47 18.90
N MET A 400 4.97 -13.18 19.69
CA MET A 400 6.27 -13.67 19.19
C MET A 400 6.13 -14.51 17.91
N GLN A 401 5.04 -15.25 17.77
CA GLN A 401 4.77 -16.03 16.58
C GLN A 401 3.83 -15.25 15.63
N ALA A 402 4.15 -15.28 14.34
CA ALA A 402 3.28 -14.74 13.29
C ALA A 402 1.93 -15.48 13.26
N ALA A 403 0.86 -14.79 12.85
CA ALA A 403 -0.50 -15.34 12.83
C ALA A 403 -0.61 -16.68 12.08
N TYR A 404 0.19 -16.87 11.02
CA TYR A 404 0.27 -18.15 10.30
C TYR A 404 0.59 -19.33 11.23
N TRP A 405 1.60 -19.20 12.09
CA TRP A 405 2.01 -20.25 13.01
C TRP A 405 1.00 -20.47 14.12
N VAL A 406 0.34 -19.39 14.59
CA VAL A 406 -0.75 -19.48 15.55
C VAL A 406 -1.91 -20.28 14.96
N PHE A 407 -2.36 -19.97 13.74
CA PHE A 407 -3.43 -20.71 13.06
C PHE A 407 -3.04 -22.16 12.83
N ARG A 408 -1.83 -22.42 12.36
CA ARG A 408 -1.34 -23.78 12.12
C ARG A 408 -1.30 -24.60 13.42
N SER A 409 -0.89 -23.98 14.53
CA SER A 409 -0.86 -24.64 15.83
C SER A 409 -2.25 -25.06 16.31
N MET A 410 -3.31 -24.30 16.06
CA MET A 410 -4.69 -24.66 16.39
C MET A 410 -5.14 -25.96 15.72
N TRP A 411 -4.72 -26.21 14.47
CA TRP A 411 -5.09 -27.42 13.74
C TRP A 411 -4.22 -28.64 14.09
N TYR A 412 -3.05 -28.42 14.66
CA TYR A 412 -2.19 -29.53 15.07
C TYR A 412 -2.53 -30.09 16.44
N GLN A 413 -3.29 -29.34 17.26
CA GLN A 413 -3.63 -29.80 18.59
C GLN A 413 -4.89 -30.65 18.58
N PRO A 414 -4.81 -31.88 19.14
CA PRO A 414 -5.98 -32.74 19.33
C PRO A 414 -7.02 -32.11 20.27
N PRO A 415 -8.31 -32.23 19.94
CA PRO A 415 -9.41 -31.65 20.75
C PRO A 415 -9.62 -32.36 22.09
N VAL A 416 -8.94 -33.46 22.33
CA VAL A 416 -8.92 -34.21 23.60
C VAL A 416 -8.01 -33.57 24.66
N ASN A 417 -7.13 -32.66 24.26
CA ASN A 417 -6.22 -31.96 25.16
C ASN A 417 -6.84 -30.65 25.62
N SER A 418 -6.82 -30.39 26.92
CA SER A 418 -7.26 -29.09 27.45
C SER A 418 -6.22 -27.99 27.23
N VAL A 419 -6.66 -26.72 27.22
CA VAL A 419 -5.78 -25.56 27.11
C VAL A 419 -4.87 -25.44 28.35
N TYR A 420 -5.42 -25.70 29.51
CA TYR A 420 -4.73 -25.61 30.80
C TYR A 420 -4.72 -26.97 31.50
N ALA A 421 -3.65 -27.26 32.21
CA ALA A 421 -3.55 -28.46 33.02
C ALA A 421 -4.63 -28.41 34.15
N ASN A 422 -5.47 -29.42 34.19
CA ASN A 422 -6.62 -29.49 35.10
C ASN A 422 -7.52 -28.25 35.08
N ASP A 423 -7.73 -27.67 33.89
CA ASP A 423 -8.51 -26.45 33.66
C ASP A 423 -8.09 -25.22 34.48
N ASN A 424 -6.88 -25.23 35.08
CA ASN A 424 -6.37 -24.11 35.85
C ASN A 424 -5.60 -23.12 34.96
N PRO A 425 -6.10 -21.87 34.76
CA PRO A 425 -5.50 -20.89 33.85
C PRO A 425 -4.05 -20.49 34.17
N GLN A 426 -3.56 -20.77 35.37
CA GLN A 426 -2.17 -20.49 35.74
C GLN A 426 -1.17 -21.49 35.13
N TYR A 427 -1.63 -22.66 34.69
CA TYR A 427 -0.77 -23.75 34.23
C TYR A 427 -1.14 -24.18 32.81
N LEU A 428 -0.37 -23.72 31.83
CA LEU A 428 -0.52 -24.15 30.44
C LEU A 428 -0.32 -25.66 30.35
N ASN A 429 -1.24 -26.36 29.69
CA ASN A 429 -1.13 -27.79 29.55
C ASN A 429 0.04 -28.18 28.63
N SER A 430 0.76 -29.22 28.97
CA SER A 430 1.76 -29.83 28.10
C SER A 430 1.05 -30.56 26.95
N LEU A 431 1.36 -30.18 25.73
CA LEU A 431 0.70 -30.68 24.52
C LEU A 431 1.65 -31.59 23.71
N PRO A 432 1.12 -32.57 22.97
CA PRO A 432 1.94 -33.45 22.12
C PRO A 432 2.75 -32.66 21.07
N ASN A 433 2.17 -31.60 20.52
CA ASN A 433 2.88 -30.63 19.71
C ASN A 433 3.27 -29.45 20.62
N PRO A 434 4.57 -29.08 20.71
CA PRO A 434 5.04 -28.02 21.61
C PRO A 434 4.51 -26.61 21.24
N LEU A 435 3.92 -26.46 20.03
CA LEU A 435 3.31 -25.20 19.60
C LEU A 435 1.95 -24.99 20.27
N HIS A 436 1.96 -24.43 21.49
CA HIS A 436 0.73 -24.18 22.27
C HIS A 436 -0.02 -22.94 21.73
N PRO A 437 -1.23 -23.07 21.11
CA PRO A 437 -1.88 -21.98 20.40
C PRO A 437 -2.13 -20.72 21.24
N VAL A 438 -2.62 -20.91 22.48
CA VAL A 438 -2.90 -19.79 23.38
C VAL A 438 -1.61 -19.11 23.82
N ALA A 439 -0.56 -19.86 24.15
CA ALA A 439 0.72 -19.26 24.53
C ALA A 439 1.33 -18.46 23.38
N GLN A 440 1.34 -19.04 22.17
CA GLN A 440 1.92 -18.39 21.01
C GLN A 440 1.15 -17.17 20.50
N SER A 441 -0.14 -17.11 20.81
CA SER A 441 -0.96 -15.93 20.50
C SER A 441 -0.94 -14.85 21.59
N THR A 442 -0.22 -15.06 22.71
CA THR A 442 -0.25 -14.17 23.89
C THR A 442 1.12 -13.62 24.20
N SER A 443 1.28 -12.31 24.07
CA SER A 443 2.55 -11.59 24.25
C SER A 443 3.11 -11.69 25.68
N SER A 444 2.25 -11.69 26.68
CA SER A 444 2.66 -11.82 28.09
C SER A 444 3.19 -13.20 28.45
N ILE A 445 2.96 -14.20 27.59
CA ILE A 445 3.44 -15.57 27.79
C ILE A 445 4.67 -15.86 26.97
N ALA A 446 4.60 -15.67 25.65
CA ALA A 446 5.63 -16.09 24.71
C ALA A 446 6.51 -14.94 24.20
N GLY A 447 6.24 -13.71 24.61
CA GLY A 447 6.91 -12.52 24.10
C GLY A 447 6.21 -11.91 22.89
N ASN A 448 6.82 -10.88 22.32
CA ASN A 448 6.23 -10.09 21.24
C ASN A 448 7.23 -9.61 20.21
N GLN A 449 6.71 -9.16 19.09
CA GLN A 449 7.43 -8.44 18.05
C GLN A 449 6.75 -7.10 17.80
N VAL A 450 7.54 -6.03 17.79
CA VAL A 450 7.09 -4.67 17.49
C VAL A 450 7.88 -4.18 16.27
N PHE A 451 7.18 -3.93 15.18
CA PHE A 451 7.73 -3.39 13.94
C PHE A 451 7.33 -1.92 13.84
N LYS A 452 8.32 -1.04 13.66
CA LYS A 452 8.12 0.38 13.43
C LYS A 452 8.79 0.75 12.12
N ASN A 453 7.99 1.13 11.13
CA ASN A 453 8.47 1.55 9.82
C ASN A 453 8.13 3.03 9.62
N ASN A 454 9.14 3.82 9.32
CA ASN A 454 8.97 5.24 9.06
C ASN A 454 9.49 5.55 7.64
N TRP A 455 8.66 6.20 6.85
CA TRP A 455 8.97 6.55 5.47
C TRP A 455 8.83 8.05 5.31
N PHE A 456 9.88 8.65 4.80
CA PHE A 456 9.89 10.02 4.35
C PHE A 456 10.14 10.02 2.84
N GLN A 457 9.30 10.70 2.10
CA GLN A 457 9.39 10.79 0.65
C GLN A 457 9.25 12.25 0.25
N SER A 458 10.19 12.74 -0.55
CA SER A 458 10.18 14.11 -1.01
C SER A 458 10.53 14.20 -2.49
N ALA A 459 9.94 15.18 -3.16
CA ALA A 459 10.30 15.54 -4.52
C ALA A 459 10.14 17.05 -4.72
N ALA A 460 11.17 17.67 -5.25
CA ALA A 460 11.16 19.08 -5.64
C ALA A 460 11.40 19.17 -7.14
N SER A 461 10.62 19.97 -7.87
CA SER A 461 10.87 20.22 -9.28
C SER A 461 10.74 21.68 -9.65
N LEU A 462 11.58 22.12 -10.59
CA LEU A 462 11.54 23.41 -11.26
C LEU A 462 11.13 23.19 -12.71
N ASN A 463 10.11 23.89 -13.16
CA ASN A 463 9.63 23.86 -14.54
C ASN A 463 9.81 25.24 -15.15
N TYR A 464 10.56 25.33 -16.27
CA TYR A 464 10.83 26.56 -16.97
C TYR A 464 10.30 26.50 -18.40
N THR A 465 9.35 27.37 -18.73
CA THR A 465 8.86 27.53 -20.11
C THR A 465 9.77 28.50 -20.83
N VAL A 466 10.42 28.04 -21.92
CA VAL A 466 11.39 28.86 -22.67
C VAL A 466 10.64 29.90 -23.52
N PRO A 467 10.75 31.19 -23.21
CA PRO A 467 9.86 32.19 -23.82
C PRO A 467 10.17 32.47 -25.30
N PHE A 468 11.42 32.28 -25.74
CA PHE A 468 11.86 32.54 -27.12
C PHE A 468 11.68 31.33 -28.05
N VAL A 469 11.36 30.12 -27.51
CA VAL A 469 11.05 28.93 -28.30
C VAL A 469 9.67 28.43 -27.94
N ARG A 470 8.67 28.81 -28.72
CA ARG A 470 7.27 28.47 -28.47
C ARG A 470 7.10 26.95 -28.41
N GLY A 471 6.60 26.45 -27.27
CA GLY A 471 6.34 25.03 -27.04
C GLY A 471 7.48 24.29 -26.37
N LEU A 472 8.65 24.92 -26.12
CA LEU A 472 9.77 24.31 -25.38
C LEU A 472 9.68 24.60 -23.88
N SER A 473 9.91 23.57 -23.07
CA SER A 473 10.05 23.67 -21.63
C SER A 473 11.19 22.79 -21.12
N ALA A 474 11.81 23.22 -20.02
CA ALA A 474 12.82 22.48 -19.30
C ALA A 474 12.30 22.15 -17.90
N LYS A 475 12.61 20.97 -17.39
CA LYS A 475 12.28 20.55 -16.02
C LYS A 475 13.50 19.91 -15.36
N ALA A 476 13.79 20.36 -14.14
CA ALA A 476 14.72 19.71 -13.23
C ALA A 476 13.91 19.14 -12.05
N LEU A 477 14.16 17.88 -11.68
CA LEU A 477 13.51 17.22 -10.54
C LEU A 477 14.59 16.55 -9.69
N PHE A 478 14.46 16.70 -8.38
CA PHE A 478 15.23 15.97 -7.38
C PHE A 478 14.28 15.32 -6.39
N SER A 479 14.52 14.05 -6.07
CA SER A 479 13.78 13.30 -5.06
C SER A 479 14.74 12.67 -4.05
N TYR A 480 14.33 12.72 -2.79
CA TYR A 480 14.97 12.01 -1.69
C TYR A 480 13.92 11.23 -0.91
N ASP A 481 14.05 9.92 -0.93
CA ASP A 481 13.20 9.00 -0.17
C ASP A 481 14.08 8.32 0.90
N TYR A 482 13.58 8.24 2.13
CA TYR A 482 14.26 7.62 3.26
C TYR A 482 13.31 6.69 4.00
N THR A 483 13.71 5.44 4.17
CA THR A 483 12.98 4.45 4.95
C THR A 483 13.82 4.01 6.13
N LEU A 484 13.24 4.05 7.33
CA LEU A 484 13.84 3.60 8.58
C LEU A 484 12.92 2.58 9.26
N ASN A 485 13.41 1.35 9.40
CA ASN A 485 12.72 0.30 10.15
C ASN A 485 13.44 0.07 11.49
N ASN A 486 12.70 0.09 12.57
CA ASN A 486 13.21 -0.11 13.93
C ASN A 486 12.37 -1.19 14.60
N ASN A 487 12.89 -2.40 14.66
CA ASN A 487 12.18 -3.55 15.17
C ASN A 487 12.66 -3.92 16.56
N LYS A 488 11.73 -4.45 17.36
CA LYS A 488 12.03 -5.07 18.65
C LYS A 488 11.38 -6.45 18.67
N ILE A 489 12.17 -7.47 18.94
CA ILE A 489 11.73 -8.86 19.04
C ILE A 489 12.08 -9.33 20.44
N TYR A 490 11.08 -9.68 21.21
CA TYR A 490 11.21 -10.19 22.55
C TYR A 490 10.68 -11.62 22.59
N ASN A 491 11.57 -12.58 22.72
CA ASN A 491 11.28 -13.99 22.89
C ASN A 491 11.30 -14.33 24.37
N GLN A 492 10.17 -14.77 24.92
CA GLN A 492 10.04 -15.09 26.34
C GLN A 492 9.89 -16.58 26.55
N THR A 493 10.74 -17.15 27.41
CA THR A 493 10.63 -18.53 27.87
C THR A 493 9.38 -18.73 28.70
N TYR A 494 8.64 -19.79 28.43
CA TYR A 494 7.49 -20.19 29.23
C TYR A 494 7.47 -21.70 29.45
N ASN A 495 6.82 -22.13 30.56
CA ASN A 495 6.68 -23.55 30.92
C ASN A 495 5.30 -24.10 30.55
N THR A 496 5.25 -25.38 30.27
CA THR A 496 4.03 -26.18 30.17
C THR A 496 4.02 -27.25 31.24
N TYR A 497 2.84 -27.64 31.67
CA TYR A 497 2.63 -28.42 32.86
C TYR A 497 1.77 -29.65 32.61
N THR A 498 2.02 -30.69 33.40
CA THR A 498 1.12 -31.84 33.53
C THR A 498 0.64 -31.90 34.99
N TYR A 499 -0.67 -32.04 35.18
CA TYR A 499 -1.28 -32.19 36.50
C TYR A 499 -1.33 -33.64 36.91
N ASN A 500 -0.87 -33.95 38.13
CA ASN A 500 -1.01 -35.27 38.72
C ASN A 500 -2.14 -35.26 39.75
N PRO A 501 -3.29 -35.91 39.50
CA PRO A 501 -4.43 -35.87 40.41
C PRO A 501 -4.19 -36.62 41.73
N ALA A 502 -3.28 -37.62 41.74
CA ALA A 502 -3.01 -38.37 42.97
C ALA A 502 -2.22 -37.55 43.99
N THR A 503 -1.37 -36.62 43.55
CA THR A 503 -0.53 -35.79 44.42
C THR A 503 -0.95 -34.31 44.44
N ASN A 504 -1.94 -33.96 43.64
CA ASN A 504 -2.39 -32.56 43.45
C ASN A 504 -1.23 -31.60 43.04
N VAL A 505 -0.28 -32.09 42.25
CA VAL A 505 0.91 -31.33 41.84
C VAL A 505 0.86 -31.01 40.34
N TYR A 506 1.23 -29.78 39.98
CA TYR A 506 1.48 -29.34 38.61
C TYR A 506 2.99 -29.44 38.34
N ALA A 507 3.42 -30.48 37.65
CA ALA A 507 4.81 -30.67 37.28
C ALA A 507 5.15 -29.95 35.98
N VAL A 508 6.27 -29.24 35.92
CA VAL A 508 6.83 -28.71 34.65
C VAL A 508 7.26 -29.87 33.78
N THR A 509 6.66 -30.04 32.64
CA THR A 509 6.95 -31.11 31.68
C THR A 509 7.50 -30.62 30.36
N GLY A 510 7.49 -29.30 30.14
CA GLY A 510 8.11 -28.69 28.99
C GLY A 510 8.50 -27.23 29.26
N THR A 511 9.65 -26.83 28.71
CA THR A 511 10.11 -25.45 28.68
C THR A 511 10.27 -25.02 27.23
N GLN A 512 9.59 -23.96 26.84
CA GLN A 512 9.51 -23.48 25.46
C GLN A 512 10.27 -22.16 25.32
N GLN A 513 10.82 -21.92 24.13
CA GLN A 513 11.50 -20.65 23.76
C GLN A 513 12.68 -20.28 24.69
N SER A 514 13.38 -21.28 25.23
CA SER A 514 14.55 -21.07 26.09
C SER A 514 15.84 -20.98 25.27
N PRO A 515 16.75 -20.05 25.59
CA PRO A 515 16.60 -18.96 26.57
C PRO A 515 15.73 -17.80 26.08
N SER A 516 15.21 -17.00 27.02
CA SER A 516 14.59 -15.73 26.67
C SER A 516 15.61 -14.83 25.97
N THR A 517 15.19 -14.08 24.95
CA THR A 517 16.07 -13.17 24.22
C THR A 517 15.36 -11.86 23.90
N VAL A 518 16.14 -10.79 23.84
CA VAL A 518 15.69 -9.52 23.27
C VAL A 518 16.61 -9.11 22.13
N ARG A 519 16.00 -8.77 20.98
CA ARG A 519 16.69 -8.34 19.79
C ARG A 519 16.16 -7.00 19.32
N ARG A 520 17.07 -6.08 18.96
CA ARG A 520 16.77 -4.80 18.34
C ARG A 520 17.37 -4.80 16.94
N GLU A 521 16.59 -4.37 15.95
CA GLU A 521 17.01 -4.33 14.56
C GLU A 521 16.77 -2.94 13.97
N PHE A 522 17.72 -2.50 13.16
CA PHE A 522 17.67 -1.25 12.41
C PHE A 522 17.95 -1.53 10.94
N TYR A 523 17.13 -0.99 10.07
CA TYR A 523 17.32 -1.02 8.62
C TYR A 523 17.08 0.37 8.09
N GLU A 524 17.97 0.86 7.23
CA GLU A 524 17.82 2.14 6.57
C GLU A 524 18.02 2.02 5.07
N TYR A 525 17.19 2.75 4.31
CA TYR A 525 17.16 2.69 2.86
C TYR A 525 17.03 4.10 2.26
N PRO A 526 18.12 4.91 2.24
CA PRO A 526 18.13 6.15 1.48
C PRO A 526 18.10 5.87 -0.03
N THR A 527 17.30 6.66 -0.74
CA THR A 527 17.22 6.62 -2.20
C THR A 527 17.18 8.04 -2.72
N THR A 528 18.06 8.36 -3.66
CA THR A 528 18.07 9.64 -4.39
C THR A 528 17.74 9.43 -5.85
N LEU A 529 17.05 10.40 -6.45
CA LEU A 529 16.77 10.46 -7.88
C LEU A 529 16.92 11.90 -8.36
N GLY A 530 17.70 12.09 -9.43
CA GLY A 530 17.79 13.33 -10.18
C GLY A 530 17.31 13.14 -11.61
N GLN A 531 16.52 14.09 -12.12
CA GLN A 531 16.05 14.11 -13.51
C GLN A 531 16.23 15.50 -14.09
N PHE A 532 16.68 15.56 -15.34
CA PHE A 532 16.65 16.77 -16.17
C PHE A 532 16.00 16.47 -17.50
N SER A 533 15.01 17.25 -17.91
CA SER A 533 14.29 17.01 -19.16
C SER A 533 14.04 18.28 -19.96
N LEU A 534 14.04 18.13 -21.27
CA LEU A 534 13.58 19.09 -22.25
C LEU A 534 12.37 18.53 -22.97
N SER A 535 11.27 19.26 -22.94
CA SER A 535 10.01 18.86 -23.58
C SER A 535 9.60 19.89 -24.61
N TYR A 536 9.22 19.44 -25.79
CA TYR A 536 8.68 20.28 -26.86
C TYR A 536 7.29 19.81 -27.21
N ASN A 537 6.32 20.73 -27.23
CA ASN A 537 4.93 20.43 -27.58
C ASN A 537 4.35 21.60 -28.38
N ARG A 538 4.01 21.34 -29.66
CA ARG A 538 3.48 22.36 -30.56
C ARG A 538 2.56 21.77 -31.64
N THR A 539 1.50 22.54 -31.94
CA THR A 539 0.64 22.26 -33.11
C THR A 539 1.00 23.26 -34.23
N PHE A 540 1.31 22.72 -35.42
CA PHE A 540 1.59 23.49 -36.63
C PHE A 540 0.37 23.42 -37.56
N LEU A 541 0.07 24.52 -38.22
CA LEU A 541 -1.03 24.63 -39.19
C LEU A 541 -2.39 24.10 -38.65
N ASN A 542 -2.59 24.07 -37.35
CA ASN A 542 -3.76 23.50 -36.66
C ASN A 542 -4.05 22.02 -36.95
N THR A 543 -3.13 21.32 -37.62
CA THR A 543 -3.32 19.95 -38.10
C THR A 543 -2.20 18.99 -37.74
N HIS A 544 -0.99 19.49 -37.51
CA HIS A 544 0.20 18.68 -37.21
C HIS A 544 0.60 18.90 -35.73
N HIS A 545 0.32 17.95 -34.89
CA HIS A 545 0.73 18.01 -33.48
C HIS A 545 2.00 17.20 -33.29
N VAL A 546 3.04 17.85 -32.76
CA VAL A 546 4.36 17.25 -32.48
C VAL A 546 4.64 17.39 -30.99
N SER A 547 5.00 16.29 -30.35
CA SER A 547 5.52 16.31 -28.97
C SER A 547 6.82 15.50 -28.90
N ALA A 548 7.83 16.05 -28.26
CA ALA A 548 9.13 15.41 -28.07
C ALA A 548 9.64 15.58 -26.66
N LEU A 549 10.40 14.61 -26.17
CA LEU A 549 11.08 14.64 -24.87
C LEU A 549 12.51 14.15 -25.06
N ALA A 550 13.45 14.83 -24.38
CA ALA A 550 14.76 14.31 -24.05
C ALA A 550 14.95 14.42 -22.54
N LEU A 551 15.33 13.32 -21.88
CA LEU A 551 15.46 13.26 -20.42
C LEU A 551 16.72 12.50 -20.05
N TYR A 552 17.45 13.00 -19.06
CA TYR A 552 18.48 12.29 -18.32
C TYR A 552 18.00 12.02 -16.91
N GLU A 553 18.20 10.79 -16.44
CA GLU A 553 17.83 10.34 -15.10
C GLU A 553 19.00 9.61 -14.46
N GLN A 554 19.23 9.87 -13.17
CA GLN A 554 20.17 9.12 -12.36
C GLN A 554 19.56 8.83 -10.98
N SER A 555 19.71 7.60 -10.52
CA SER A 555 19.28 7.19 -9.17
C SER A 555 20.36 6.43 -8.43
N HIS A 556 20.41 6.64 -7.11
CA HIS A 556 21.29 5.93 -6.19
C HIS A 556 20.47 5.37 -5.04
N ARG A 557 20.69 4.11 -4.71
CA ARG A 557 20.01 3.38 -3.64
C ARG A 557 21.01 2.69 -2.76
N VAL A 558 20.88 2.89 -1.46
CA VAL A 558 21.69 2.24 -0.43
C VAL A 558 20.77 1.49 0.52
N GLY A 559 21.22 0.36 1.01
CA GLY A 559 20.60 -0.37 2.10
C GLY A 559 21.65 -0.74 3.13
N ASP A 560 21.41 -0.34 4.36
CA ASP A 560 22.25 -0.67 5.50
C ASP A 560 21.41 -1.17 6.68
N ASN A 561 22.02 -1.97 7.54
CA ASN A 561 21.33 -2.53 8.67
C ASN A 561 22.29 -3.06 9.74
N PHE A 562 21.78 -3.18 10.96
CA PHE A 562 22.44 -3.93 12.03
C PHE A 562 21.41 -4.42 13.05
N TYR A 563 21.78 -5.42 13.82
CA TYR A 563 21.01 -5.85 14.97
C TYR A 563 21.91 -6.10 16.20
N ALA A 564 21.30 -6.01 17.36
CA ALA A 564 21.89 -6.46 18.62
C ALA A 564 20.88 -7.34 19.36
N GLN A 565 21.37 -8.46 19.92
CA GLN A 565 20.56 -9.41 20.66
C GLN A 565 21.31 -9.83 21.93
N ARG A 566 20.57 -10.03 23.02
CA ARG A 566 21.09 -10.61 24.26
C ARG A 566 20.13 -11.66 24.79
N GLU A 567 20.68 -12.65 25.48
CA GLU A 567 19.94 -13.57 26.30
C GLU A 567 19.56 -12.93 27.64
N LEU A 568 18.40 -13.24 28.16
CA LEU A 568 17.84 -12.65 29.37
C LEU A 568 17.73 -13.71 30.45
N ALA A 569 18.22 -13.39 31.65
CA ALA A 569 18.03 -14.22 32.85
C ALA A 569 16.69 -13.96 33.54
N ILE A 570 16.10 -12.78 33.31
CA ILE A 570 14.82 -12.34 33.88
C ILE A 570 13.94 -11.80 32.76
N PRO A 571 12.61 -11.86 32.88
CA PRO A 571 11.68 -11.44 31.83
C PRO A 571 11.55 -9.92 31.70
N VAL A 572 12.65 -9.23 31.44
CA VAL A 572 12.73 -7.79 31.18
C VAL A 572 13.09 -7.55 29.74
N ASP A 573 12.19 -7.00 28.97
CA ASP A 573 12.30 -6.82 27.51
C ASP A 573 13.24 -5.67 27.07
N GLN A 574 14.33 -5.46 27.84
CA GLN A 574 15.32 -4.40 27.62
C GLN A 574 16.71 -5.00 27.34
N LEU A 575 17.34 -4.52 26.25
CA LEU A 575 18.62 -5.05 25.81
C LEU A 575 19.73 -4.91 26.88
N PHE A 576 19.73 -3.81 27.66
CA PHE A 576 20.73 -3.58 28.72
C PHE A 576 20.60 -4.60 29.88
N ALA A 577 19.42 -5.17 30.10
CA ALA A 577 19.19 -6.17 31.15
C ALA A 577 19.67 -7.59 30.77
N GLY A 578 20.12 -7.76 29.52
CA GLY A 578 20.60 -9.05 29.04
C GLY A 578 22.06 -9.33 29.40
N ASN A 579 22.41 -10.62 29.36
CA ASN A 579 23.77 -11.09 29.61
C ASN A 579 24.73 -10.61 28.51
N SER A 580 25.76 -9.87 28.90
CA SER A 580 26.77 -9.37 27.96
C SER A 580 27.69 -10.45 27.39
N LEU A 581 27.84 -11.59 28.09
CA LEU A 581 28.64 -12.71 27.63
C LEU A 581 27.99 -13.46 26.45
N ASN A 582 26.64 -13.44 26.37
CA ASN A 582 25.86 -14.05 25.31
C ASN A 582 25.26 -12.98 24.38
N GLN A 583 26.04 -11.96 24.10
CA GLN A 583 25.64 -10.89 23.18
C GLN A 583 25.93 -11.30 21.74
N GLN A 584 24.94 -11.07 20.87
CA GLN A 584 25.10 -11.17 19.44
C GLN A 584 24.88 -9.79 18.81
N GLY A 585 25.73 -9.43 17.90
CA GLY A 585 25.59 -8.21 17.10
C GLY A 585 26.14 -8.47 15.71
N ASN A 586 25.38 -8.12 14.68
CA ASN A 586 25.80 -8.33 13.30
C ASN A 586 24.95 -7.49 12.34
N MET A 587 25.36 -7.51 11.09
CA MET A 587 24.55 -7.08 9.95
C MET A 587 23.80 -8.29 9.36
N SER A 588 22.62 -8.06 8.83
CA SER A 588 22.01 -9.04 7.94
C SER A 588 22.78 -9.05 6.62
N ASN A 589 23.39 -10.16 6.29
CA ASN A 589 24.06 -10.36 5.01
C ASN A 589 23.08 -10.62 3.84
N ASN A 590 21.78 -10.49 4.09
CA ASN A 590 20.76 -10.62 3.06
C ASN A 590 20.94 -9.47 2.04
N ILE A 591 21.16 -9.85 0.79
CA ILE A 591 21.31 -8.93 -0.35
C ILE A 591 20.12 -7.97 -0.56
N LEU A 592 18.97 -8.27 0.03
CA LEU A 592 17.80 -7.39 0.03
C LEU A 592 17.91 -6.26 1.06
N ASN A 593 18.75 -6.41 2.08
CA ASN A 593 18.90 -5.46 3.18
C ASN A 593 20.21 -4.68 3.14
N THR A 594 21.28 -5.27 2.56
CA THR A 594 22.59 -4.63 2.42
C THR A 594 22.92 -4.49 0.95
N PHE A 595 22.96 -3.26 0.47
CA PHE A 595 23.22 -2.98 -0.94
C PHE A 595 23.62 -1.54 -1.20
N ASP A 596 24.36 -1.35 -2.26
CA ASP A 596 24.65 -0.06 -2.88
C ASP A 596 24.60 -0.24 -4.40
N TYR A 597 23.74 0.50 -5.10
CA TYR A 597 23.71 0.45 -6.55
C TYR A 597 23.12 1.70 -7.17
N GLN A 598 23.54 1.95 -8.39
CA GLN A 598 23.16 3.13 -9.17
C GLN A 598 22.58 2.71 -10.52
N ASN A 599 21.64 3.52 -10.99
CA ASN A 599 21.12 3.44 -12.36
C ASN A 599 21.18 4.82 -12.99
N ALA A 600 21.49 4.85 -14.29
CA ALA A 600 21.43 6.05 -15.12
C ALA A 600 20.69 5.77 -16.42
N ALA A 601 20.01 6.76 -16.96
CA ALA A 601 19.26 6.57 -18.20
C ALA A 601 19.19 7.83 -19.06
N TYR A 602 19.29 7.64 -20.37
CA TYR A 602 18.88 8.61 -21.38
C TYR A 602 17.58 8.15 -22.00
N VAL A 603 16.59 9.02 -21.98
CA VAL A 603 15.23 8.72 -22.44
C VAL A 603 14.84 9.72 -23.52
N GLY A 604 14.27 9.26 -24.60
CA GLY A 604 13.72 10.13 -25.62
C GLY A 604 12.41 9.60 -26.20
N TYR A 605 11.52 10.49 -26.58
CA TYR A 605 10.40 10.14 -27.46
C TYR A 605 10.07 11.27 -28.41
N LEU A 606 9.45 10.89 -29.52
CA LEU A 606 8.85 11.77 -30.52
C LEU A 606 7.45 11.21 -30.84
N THR A 607 6.43 12.05 -30.69
CA THR A 607 5.05 11.73 -31.09
C THR A 607 4.60 12.68 -32.18
N TYR A 608 3.84 12.13 -33.14
CA TYR A 608 3.24 12.89 -34.21
C TYR A 608 1.77 12.50 -34.37
N ASP A 609 0.91 13.50 -34.46
CA ASP A 609 -0.53 13.34 -34.71
C ASP A 609 -0.93 14.25 -35.87
N TYR A 610 -1.52 13.65 -36.89
CA TYR A 610 -2.06 14.37 -38.03
C TYR A 610 -3.59 14.38 -38.00
N LYS A 611 -4.17 15.56 -37.76
CA LYS A 611 -5.63 15.82 -37.70
C LYS A 611 -6.41 14.91 -36.75
N GLY A 612 -5.78 14.32 -35.74
CA GLY A 612 -6.42 13.33 -34.89
C GLY A 612 -6.79 12.01 -35.58
N LYS A 613 -6.24 11.75 -36.76
CA LYS A 613 -6.49 10.56 -37.61
C LYS A 613 -5.35 9.56 -37.56
N TYR A 614 -4.14 10.02 -37.82
CA TYR A 614 -2.94 9.20 -37.88
C TYR A 614 -2.00 9.56 -36.77
N PHE A 615 -1.58 8.56 -36.04
CA PHE A 615 -0.73 8.70 -34.86
C PHE A 615 0.54 7.87 -35.05
N GLY A 616 1.68 8.45 -34.74
CA GLY A 616 2.97 7.77 -34.71
C GLY A 616 3.74 8.15 -33.44
N LYS A 617 4.42 7.18 -32.83
CA LYS A 617 5.34 7.43 -31.74
C LYS A 617 6.58 6.56 -31.91
N PHE A 618 7.71 7.20 -31.72
CA PHE A 618 8.98 6.53 -31.49
C PHE A 618 9.49 6.92 -30.11
N ALA A 619 9.84 5.94 -29.30
CA ALA A 619 10.47 6.17 -28.01
C ALA A 619 11.69 5.27 -27.86
N PHE A 620 12.65 5.69 -27.06
CA PHE A 620 13.78 4.87 -26.68
C PHE A 620 14.24 5.16 -25.28
N ARG A 621 14.92 4.17 -24.71
CA ARG A 621 15.63 4.30 -23.45
C ARG A 621 17.00 3.61 -23.56
N TYR A 622 18.03 4.28 -23.07
CA TYR A 622 19.39 3.77 -22.96
C TYR A 622 19.75 3.73 -21.48
N ASP A 623 19.54 2.56 -20.86
CA ASP A 623 19.67 2.34 -19.43
C ASP A 623 21.03 1.75 -19.07
N GLY A 624 21.67 2.30 -18.02
CA GLY A 624 22.83 1.78 -17.35
C GLY A 624 22.51 1.30 -15.93
N SER A 625 23.07 0.17 -15.52
CA SER A 625 22.95 -0.39 -14.18
C SER A 625 24.33 -0.83 -13.65
N SER A 626 24.66 -0.39 -12.43
CA SER A 626 25.91 -0.80 -11.75
C SER A 626 25.91 -2.28 -11.33
N LYS A 627 24.82 -3.00 -11.51
CA LYS A 627 24.74 -4.45 -11.28
C LYS A 627 25.54 -5.28 -12.28
N PHE A 628 25.83 -4.69 -13.45
CA PHE A 628 26.55 -5.34 -14.55
C PHE A 628 27.99 -4.86 -14.65
N SER A 629 28.82 -5.63 -15.32
CA SER A 629 30.22 -5.25 -15.57
C SER A 629 30.29 -3.95 -16.41
N PRO A 630 31.34 -3.13 -16.25
CA PRO A 630 31.49 -1.85 -16.97
C PRO A 630 31.30 -1.95 -18.47
N ALA A 631 31.74 -3.05 -19.10
CA ALA A 631 31.58 -3.29 -20.53
C ALA A 631 30.13 -3.63 -20.98
N LYS A 632 29.26 -3.99 -20.01
CA LYS A 632 27.88 -4.45 -20.26
C LYS A 632 26.82 -3.70 -19.46
N GLN A 633 27.18 -2.56 -18.87
CA GLN A 633 26.28 -1.77 -18.04
C GLN A 633 25.04 -1.25 -18.79
N TYR A 634 25.21 -0.89 -20.09
CA TYR A 634 24.16 -0.20 -20.83
C TYR A 634 23.40 -1.11 -21.78
N GLY A 635 22.08 -0.94 -21.80
CA GLY A 635 21.14 -1.59 -22.74
C GLY A 635 20.29 -0.57 -23.49
N PHE A 636 20.02 -0.84 -24.79
CA PHE A 636 19.16 0.00 -25.62
C PHE A 636 17.79 -0.64 -25.85
N PHE A 637 16.73 0.12 -25.57
CA PHE A 637 15.34 -0.34 -25.53
C PHE A 637 14.44 0.60 -26.34
N PRO A 638 14.25 0.35 -27.64
CA PRO A 638 13.36 1.12 -28.52
C PRO A 638 11.92 0.66 -28.44
N ASP A 639 11.00 1.58 -28.76
CA ASP A 639 9.55 1.39 -28.82
C ASP A 639 8.96 2.16 -30.00
N TYR A 640 8.10 1.51 -30.78
CA TYR A 640 7.43 2.04 -31.96
C TYR A 640 5.93 1.83 -31.81
N GLU A 641 5.15 2.89 -32.01
CA GLU A 641 3.70 2.82 -31.93
C GLU A 641 3.07 3.53 -33.12
N LEU A 642 2.01 2.94 -33.69
CA LEU A 642 1.20 3.49 -34.74
C LEU A 642 -0.28 3.40 -34.40
N GLY A 643 -1.06 4.36 -34.85
CA GLY A 643 -2.50 4.36 -34.67
C GLY A 643 -3.23 5.01 -35.84
N TRP A 644 -4.38 4.47 -36.18
CA TRP A 644 -5.25 5.00 -37.23
C TRP A 644 -6.68 5.04 -36.71
N ARG A 645 -7.24 6.26 -36.64
CA ARG A 645 -8.64 6.49 -36.28
C ARG A 645 -9.50 6.50 -37.55
N ILE A 646 -10.04 5.35 -37.88
CA ILE A 646 -10.85 5.09 -39.06
C ILE A 646 -12.12 5.93 -39.06
N SER A 647 -12.72 6.13 -37.88
CA SER A 647 -13.95 6.93 -37.69
C SER A 647 -13.80 8.41 -38.12
N GLU A 648 -12.57 8.92 -38.24
CA GLU A 648 -12.31 10.28 -38.69
C GLU A 648 -12.15 10.40 -40.22
N GLU A 649 -12.17 9.28 -40.94
CA GLU A 649 -12.04 9.27 -42.41
C GLU A 649 -13.34 9.65 -43.10
N ASN A 650 -13.22 10.35 -44.25
CA ASN A 650 -14.38 10.81 -44.99
C ASN A 650 -15.23 9.64 -45.49
N PHE A 651 -14.60 8.55 -45.95
CA PHE A 651 -15.30 7.35 -46.41
C PHE A 651 -16.09 6.68 -45.30
N PHE A 652 -15.65 6.77 -44.04
CA PHE A 652 -16.38 6.21 -42.91
C PHE A 652 -17.54 7.11 -42.46
N ARG A 653 -17.27 8.44 -42.38
CA ARG A 653 -18.26 9.44 -41.97
C ARG A 653 -19.40 9.63 -43.00
N SER A 654 -19.17 9.32 -44.25
CA SER A 654 -20.18 9.44 -45.30
C SER A 654 -21.23 8.30 -45.33
N VAL A 655 -21.03 7.25 -44.48
CA VAL A 655 -21.95 6.11 -44.42
C VAL A 655 -22.85 6.25 -43.19
N ASP A 656 -24.12 6.57 -43.41
CA ASP A 656 -25.12 6.78 -42.34
C ASP A 656 -25.26 5.58 -41.41
N ALA A 657 -25.12 4.36 -41.94
CA ALA A 657 -25.17 3.13 -41.16
C ALA A 657 -24.09 3.06 -40.07
N PHE A 658 -23.00 3.84 -40.14
CA PHE A 658 -21.93 3.89 -39.14
C PHE A 658 -22.03 5.09 -38.20
N SER A 659 -23.06 5.92 -38.32
CA SER A 659 -23.25 7.16 -37.53
C SER A 659 -23.33 6.91 -36.00
N PHE A 660 -23.68 5.70 -35.59
CA PHE A 660 -23.69 5.31 -34.18
C PHE A 660 -22.28 5.03 -33.61
N ILE A 661 -21.26 4.82 -34.46
CA ILE A 661 -19.88 4.59 -34.06
C ILE A 661 -19.18 5.95 -33.94
N ASN A 662 -18.86 6.36 -32.72
CA ASN A 662 -18.23 7.65 -32.45
C ASN A 662 -16.70 7.60 -32.56
N ASN A 663 -16.11 6.43 -32.27
CA ASN A 663 -14.69 6.19 -32.43
C ASN A 663 -14.47 4.75 -32.89
N LEU A 664 -13.67 4.60 -33.94
CA LEU A 664 -13.12 3.32 -34.37
C LEU A 664 -11.64 3.56 -34.67
N LYS A 665 -10.78 2.98 -33.81
CA LYS A 665 -9.34 3.15 -33.90
C LYS A 665 -8.63 1.80 -33.85
N VAL A 666 -7.74 1.58 -34.80
CA VAL A 666 -6.78 0.46 -34.81
C VAL A 666 -5.44 1.02 -34.34
N ARG A 667 -4.75 0.28 -33.51
CA ARG A 667 -3.43 0.65 -33.01
C ARG A 667 -2.51 -0.56 -32.96
N GLY A 668 -1.21 -0.30 -33.02
CA GLY A 668 -0.19 -1.32 -32.88
C GLY A 668 1.05 -0.74 -32.23
N SER A 669 1.68 -1.54 -31.36
CA SER A 669 2.97 -1.21 -30.77
C SER A 669 3.93 -2.40 -30.87
N TYR A 670 5.20 -2.10 -31.06
CA TYR A 670 6.30 -3.06 -31.01
C TYR A 670 7.48 -2.44 -30.29
N GLY A 671 7.88 -3.05 -29.19
CA GLY A 671 8.98 -2.52 -28.39
C GLY A 671 9.80 -3.60 -27.70
N LYS A 672 11.02 -3.21 -27.34
CA LYS A 672 11.95 -3.98 -26.53
C LYS A 672 12.07 -3.32 -25.17
N THR A 673 11.88 -4.10 -24.11
CA THR A 673 12.11 -3.67 -22.73
C THR A 673 13.25 -4.46 -22.11
N GLY A 674 13.97 -3.85 -21.16
CA GLY A 674 15.01 -4.51 -20.38
C GLY A 674 14.55 -4.79 -18.95
N ASP A 675 15.25 -5.71 -18.29
CA ASP A 675 15.06 -5.99 -16.85
C ASP A 675 16.45 -6.22 -16.22
N ASP A 676 16.79 -5.46 -15.19
CA ASP A 676 18.02 -5.59 -14.42
C ASP A 676 17.85 -6.48 -13.17
N GLY A 677 16.91 -7.44 -13.22
CA GLY A 677 16.57 -8.34 -12.12
C GLY A 677 17.68 -9.33 -11.71
N ALA A 678 18.83 -9.30 -12.39
CA ALA A 678 20.00 -10.09 -11.99
C ALA A 678 20.50 -9.72 -10.58
N LEU A 679 21.12 -10.68 -9.91
CA LEU A 679 21.81 -10.42 -8.65
C LEU A 679 22.95 -9.41 -8.89
N ARG A 680 23.25 -8.60 -7.86
CA ARG A 680 24.26 -7.54 -7.95
C ARG A 680 25.65 -8.15 -7.97
N TYR A 681 26.56 -7.50 -8.72
CA TYR A 681 28.01 -7.78 -8.70
C TYR A 681 28.43 -9.21 -9.03
N GLN A 682 27.58 -9.98 -9.74
CA GLN A 682 27.93 -11.36 -10.17
C GLN A 682 29.17 -11.41 -11.08
N PHE A 683 29.59 -10.28 -11.63
CA PHE A 683 30.79 -10.15 -12.42
C PHE A 683 32.08 -10.04 -11.59
N LEU A 684 31.96 -9.89 -10.24
CA LEU A 684 33.09 -9.84 -9.32
C LEU A 684 33.26 -11.20 -8.62
N THR A 685 34.50 -11.56 -8.37
CA THR A 685 34.81 -12.66 -7.46
C THR A 685 34.49 -12.24 -6.03
N GLY A 686 33.59 -12.94 -5.38
CA GLY A 686 33.19 -12.70 -4.00
C GLY A 686 33.72 -13.79 -3.06
N TYR A 687 33.81 -13.44 -1.79
CA TYR A 687 34.18 -14.36 -0.72
C TYR A 687 33.23 -14.24 0.46
N THR A 688 32.94 -15.36 1.11
CA THR A 688 32.27 -15.40 2.42
C THR A 688 33.31 -15.62 3.51
N TYR A 689 33.15 -14.87 4.62
CA TYR A 689 33.95 -15.02 5.83
C TYR A 689 33.03 -14.86 7.06
N PRO A 690 33.09 -15.78 8.01
CA PRO A 690 33.75 -17.08 7.90
C PRO A 690 33.13 -17.94 6.80
N ALA A 691 33.89 -18.85 6.22
CA ALA A 691 33.37 -19.83 5.27
C ALA A 691 32.23 -20.60 5.90
N SER A 692 31.14 -20.83 5.13
CA SER A 692 30.06 -21.68 5.61
C SER A 692 30.61 -23.08 5.89
N GLY A 693 30.42 -23.56 7.12
CA GLY A 693 30.82 -24.88 7.52
C GLY A 693 30.08 -26.00 6.78
N SER A 694 30.53 -27.20 6.98
CA SER A 694 29.88 -28.40 6.47
C SER A 694 28.45 -28.56 7.00
N ALA A 695 27.73 -29.59 6.59
CA ALA A 695 26.36 -29.93 7.00
C ALA A 695 26.08 -29.92 8.54
N THR A 696 27.10 -29.79 9.35
CA THR A 696 27.00 -29.70 10.81
C THR A 696 26.86 -28.24 11.34
N GLY A 697 26.86 -27.23 10.47
CA GLY A 697 26.69 -25.81 10.86
C GLY A 697 27.90 -25.17 11.53
N GLN A 698 29.04 -25.88 11.64
CA GLN A 698 30.29 -25.32 12.16
C GLN A 698 31.02 -24.53 11.08
N PRO A 699 31.63 -23.37 11.39
CA PRO A 699 32.39 -22.61 10.42
C PRO A 699 33.59 -23.45 9.92
N ALA A 700 33.87 -23.38 8.61
CA ALA A 700 35.06 -23.99 8.06
C ALA A 700 36.31 -23.23 8.51
N GLY A 701 37.35 -23.93 8.89
CA GLY A 701 38.60 -23.34 9.37
C GLY A 701 39.64 -24.39 9.68
N ALA A 702 40.76 -23.95 10.19
CA ALA A 702 41.84 -24.81 10.66
C ALA A 702 42.35 -24.32 12.02
N VAL A 703 42.93 -25.24 12.80
CA VAL A 703 43.57 -24.90 14.07
C VAL A 703 45.06 -24.66 13.84
N PHE A 704 45.53 -23.46 14.19
CA PHE A 704 46.91 -23.07 14.18
C PHE A 704 47.29 -22.68 15.62
N ASP A 705 48.35 -23.27 16.15
CA ASP A 705 48.85 -23.01 17.52
C ASP A 705 47.72 -23.00 18.56
N ASN A 706 46.86 -24.01 18.56
CA ASN A 706 45.69 -24.14 19.44
C ASN A 706 44.58 -23.08 19.23
N ASN A 707 44.68 -22.21 18.23
CA ASN A 707 43.69 -21.22 17.86
C ASN A 707 42.93 -21.63 16.61
N PHE A 708 41.57 -21.66 16.66
CA PHE A 708 40.78 -21.88 15.47
C PHE A 708 40.74 -20.62 14.61
N VAL A 709 41.19 -20.75 13.37
CA VAL A 709 41.15 -19.68 12.36
C VAL A 709 40.08 -20.01 11.33
N ASN A 710 39.13 -19.12 11.18
CA ASN A 710 38.06 -19.27 10.18
C ASN A 710 38.64 -19.23 8.74
N ALA A 711 38.16 -20.09 7.90
CA ALA A 711 38.48 -20.08 6.47
C ALA A 711 37.70 -19.04 5.70
N VAL A 712 38.21 -18.68 4.53
CA VAL A 712 37.54 -17.86 3.51
C VAL A 712 37.08 -18.81 2.40
N GLN A 713 35.85 -18.66 1.95
CA GLN A 713 35.29 -19.45 0.86
C GLN A 713 34.86 -18.56 -0.28
N SER A 714 35.22 -18.91 -1.52
CA SER A 714 34.70 -18.23 -2.70
C SER A 714 33.18 -18.41 -2.82
N THR A 715 32.45 -17.34 -3.15
CA THR A 715 30.98 -17.37 -3.38
C THR A 715 30.60 -17.97 -4.72
N GLY A 716 31.56 -18.36 -5.54
CA GLY A 716 31.37 -18.94 -6.87
C GLY A 716 32.24 -18.29 -7.93
N ILE A 717 32.07 -18.72 -9.17
CA ILE A 717 32.80 -18.20 -10.31
C ILE A 717 32.17 -16.86 -10.73
N ALA A 718 32.98 -15.82 -10.87
CA ALA A 718 32.56 -14.54 -11.42
C ALA A 718 32.01 -14.74 -12.85
N ASN A 719 30.86 -14.14 -13.13
CA ASN A 719 30.25 -14.15 -14.45
C ASN A 719 30.24 -12.75 -15.09
N PRO A 720 31.29 -12.33 -15.79
CA PRO A 720 31.32 -11.03 -16.47
C PRO A 720 30.36 -10.98 -17.69
N GLY A 721 29.77 -12.13 -18.05
CA GLY A 721 28.80 -12.25 -19.13
C GLY A 721 27.38 -11.84 -18.77
N VAL A 722 27.06 -11.65 -17.48
CA VAL A 722 25.71 -11.24 -17.06
C VAL A 722 25.30 -9.93 -17.71
N PHE A 723 24.11 -9.94 -18.30
CA PHE A 723 23.56 -8.83 -19.04
C PHE A 723 22.04 -8.71 -18.81
N TRP A 724 21.42 -7.70 -19.37
CA TRP A 724 20.00 -7.41 -19.32
C TRP A 724 19.13 -8.57 -19.79
N TYR A 725 18.16 -9.00 -18.99
CA TYR A 725 17.02 -9.72 -19.54
C TYR A 725 16.24 -8.80 -20.45
N THR A 726 15.80 -9.32 -21.60
CA THR A 726 15.06 -8.51 -22.56
C THR A 726 13.74 -9.16 -22.91
N ALA A 727 12.72 -8.31 -23.09
CA ALA A 727 11.41 -8.75 -23.57
C ALA A 727 11.03 -7.92 -24.80
N LYS A 728 10.65 -8.61 -25.89
CA LYS A 728 10.07 -8.02 -27.10
C LYS A 728 8.57 -8.23 -27.05
N THR A 729 7.80 -7.15 -27.11
CA THR A 729 6.34 -7.20 -27.05
C THR A 729 5.76 -6.60 -28.31
N LEU A 730 4.86 -7.34 -28.97
CA LEU A 730 3.96 -6.88 -30.02
C LEU A 730 2.57 -6.77 -29.39
N ASP A 731 1.89 -5.65 -29.61
CA ASP A 731 0.48 -5.46 -29.21
C ASP A 731 -0.28 -4.86 -30.37
N ILE A 732 -1.45 -5.43 -30.70
CA ILE A 732 -2.37 -4.93 -31.73
C ILE A 732 -3.72 -4.73 -31.06
N GLY A 733 -4.26 -3.52 -31.10
CA GLY A 733 -5.48 -3.15 -30.42
C GLY A 733 -6.53 -2.54 -31.32
N LEU A 734 -7.78 -2.76 -30.95
CA LEU A 734 -8.97 -2.18 -31.55
C LEU A 734 -9.79 -1.49 -30.47
N ASP A 735 -10.03 -0.19 -30.63
CA ASP A 735 -10.87 0.60 -29.74
C ASP A 735 -12.13 1.05 -30.47
N ILE A 736 -13.31 0.78 -29.91
CA ILE A 736 -14.62 1.13 -30.44
C ILE A 736 -15.39 1.88 -29.36
N ASP A 737 -15.90 3.07 -29.69
CA ASP A 737 -16.90 3.75 -28.88
C ASP A 737 -18.15 3.99 -29.72
N ALA A 738 -19.30 3.61 -29.21
CA ALA A 738 -20.56 3.70 -29.92
C ALA A 738 -21.66 4.35 -29.05
N TRP A 739 -22.71 4.84 -29.73
CA TRP A 739 -23.90 5.45 -29.13
C TRP A 739 -23.56 6.56 -28.12
N LYS A 740 -22.68 7.49 -28.55
CA LYS A 740 -22.22 8.64 -27.72
C LYS A 740 -21.63 8.19 -26.38
N GLY A 741 -20.79 7.15 -26.41
CA GLY A 741 -20.07 6.65 -25.25
C GLY A 741 -20.87 5.70 -24.33
N LYS A 742 -22.06 5.27 -24.75
CA LYS A 742 -22.82 4.25 -24.00
C LYS A 742 -22.20 2.87 -24.07
N LEU A 743 -21.50 2.56 -25.16
CA LEU A 743 -20.74 1.33 -25.34
C LEU A 743 -19.31 1.68 -25.71
N GLY A 744 -18.35 1.18 -24.92
CA GLY A 744 -16.93 1.24 -25.22
C GLY A 744 -16.35 -0.17 -25.18
N ILE A 745 -15.64 -0.56 -26.23
CA ILE A 745 -14.97 -1.86 -26.35
C ILE A 745 -13.50 -1.60 -26.67
N SER A 746 -12.60 -2.27 -25.96
CA SER A 746 -11.17 -2.30 -26.27
C SER A 746 -10.70 -3.73 -26.28
N ILE A 747 -10.10 -4.18 -27.38
CA ILE A 747 -9.61 -5.54 -27.57
C ILE A 747 -8.13 -5.44 -27.92
N ASP A 748 -7.30 -6.19 -27.19
CA ASP A 748 -5.86 -6.28 -27.42
C ASP A 748 -5.46 -7.73 -27.72
N TYR A 749 -4.69 -7.92 -28.78
CA TYR A 749 -3.89 -9.11 -29.00
C TYR A 749 -2.43 -8.79 -28.74
N PHE A 750 -1.77 -9.55 -27.86
CA PHE A 750 -0.38 -9.32 -27.53
C PHE A 750 0.44 -10.61 -27.59
N LYS A 751 1.68 -10.47 -28.04
CA LYS A 751 2.69 -11.52 -28.02
C LYS A 751 3.95 -10.97 -27.37
N ARG A 752 4.54 -11.74 -26.47
CA ARG A 752 5.78 -11.36 -25.80
C ARG A 752 6.78 -12.50 -25.83
N ASP A 753 7.98 -12.21 -26.31
CA ASP A 753 9.12 -13.11 -26.28
C ASP A 753 10.16 -12.57 -25.31
N ARG A 754 10.61 -13.42 -24.38
CA ARG A 754 11.58 -13.08 -23.33
C ARG A 754 12.86 -13.87 -23.53
N THR A 755 14.02 -13.18 -23.46
CA THR A 755 15.37 -13.75 -23.62
C THR A 755 16.33 -13.12 -22.60
N GLY A 756 17.37 -13.90 -22.20
CA GLY A 756 18.42 -13.46 -21.28
C GLY A 756 18.74 -14.48 -20.21
#